data_582d256ec00da8408e1711d134c9ddda
#
_entry.id   582d256ec00da8408e1711d134c9ddda
#
_cell.length_a   1.000
_cell.length_b   1.000
_cell.length_c   1.000
_cell.angle_alpha   90.00
_cell.angle_beta   90.00
_cell.angle_gamma   90.00
#
_symmetry.space_group_name_H-M   'P 1'
#
loop_
_entity.id
_entity.type
_entity.pdbx_description
1 polymer ?
#
loop_
_entity_poly.entity_id
_entity_poly.type
_entity_poly.pdbx_seq_one_letter_code
_entity_poly.pdbx_strand_id
1 'polypeptide(L)'
;MSFKTTLLSLAMMAFTTGAWAQTQSVIDSNLLAELDEVIIIGYGTSNAQDLTGSLVSVKAKAFQKGSFATPEQLIIGKTPGVRITSNGGMPGAGSRIRIRGGSSLNASNDPLVVIDGLPANGLGMLNPSDIESFTILKDASATAIYGSRAANGVILVTTKKGKAGGPLKVDLHVVNSTREVTKSLDVLSPSQFVDMINDRGTNTQINRLATASGYEKVNGSIVMSDSARSTDWQDEIYRTGSVQDINVAITGGIANLPYRLSMGYYHENGVLNRSDLKRYSLAINASPSFMDGRLTANVSGKVIKDDNFYANQGAIGTAIFFDPTRPVHSGDTSFGGYFEWLMPNGTPSTLSPKNPVGLIDTRNDIGGGLRSLGNVLFDFRPMGDDLHLFLNLGGEYSTRSGTIDVPAYAASNYTNGGEANKYESHSYNRLLEAYMNNKVSLGALSMDITAGYSFQGWRNYSPSFANLSANGDTISPANPFPQDTENALMSFYGRVNGNIDNKYLLTATLRADGSSRFSKESRWGLFPSAALGWNVLQEDFMADQQVFSSLKLRTGWGITGQQDVYNDYGYVPNYSYGTLTAQYQFGNQWVNILRPDAYDYNLQWEKTATTNVALDFGFFKNRVNGSIDLYKKNTTDLLGVIPIPAGTNFSNRVLTNVGSMSNTGIEAMLNMVLIDNENTNWEMNLNASVNRNEITKLTMVPDTTHLGIQVGGIAGGVGNTIQIHAVGAPMYSFFSYRQLFDENGRPIERNGDISSYAGVVDTDGNGKIDIYEAYEDINGDGIINSSDLVLHDMTPEPRQIFGFSTNFSHKRWGMGMTWRGEFGQFVYNNVNSNHANYFEVGGSMRHLNNLTADYLNTGFKTQQYLSDYYIEEASYIRLDNLYLSYDIGNLFKDKYPARINASMQNVYTFTNYSGLDPEISGGIDNMMYPRPRIFNLQLNVSF
;
A
#
# COMPACT_ATOMS: atom_id res chain seq x y z
N MET A 1 23.39 15.61 -20.23
CA MET A 1 23.51 14.59 -21.31
C MET A 1 22.70 13.40 -20.85
N SER A 2 21.56 13.16 -21.45
CA SER A 2 20.41 12.46 -20.90
C SER A 2 20.64 10.94 -20.78
N PHE A 3 20.32 10.41 -19.63
CA PHE A 3 20.25 8.99 -19.25
C PHE A 3 19.35 8.13 -20.19
N LYS A 4 18.58 8.74 -21.06
CA LYS A 4 17.64 8.06 -21.99
C LYS A 4 18.31 7.29 -23.13
N THR A 5 19.57 7.61 -23.46
CA THR A 5 20.28 6.99 -24.60
C THR A 5 21.11 5.77 -24.21
N THR A 6 21.45 5.60 -22.95
CA THR A 6 22.35 4.52 -22.49
C THR A 6 21.59 3.20 -22.21
N LEU A 7 20.32 3.25 -21.88
CA LEU A 7 19.51 2.05 -21.63
C LEU A 7 19.08 1.32 -22.92
N LEU A 8 18.88 2.04 -24.02
CA LEU A 8 18.56 1.42 -25.32
C LEU A 8 19.77 0.70 -25.93
N SER A 9 21.01 1.13 -25.64
CA SER A 9 22.24 0.50 -26.15
C SER A 9 22.63 -0.77 -25.39
N LEU A 10 22.27 -0.93 -24.12
CA LEU A 10 22.49 -2.18 -23.38
C LEU A 10 21.51 -3.30 -23.79
N ALA A 11 20.31 -2.96 -24.19
CA ALA A 11 19.32 -3.93 -24.67
C ALA A 11 19.64 -4.47 -26.06
N MET A 12 20.37 -3.71 -26.91
CA MET A 12 20.75 -4.15 -28.25
C MET A 12 22.04 -4.96 -28.31
N MET A 13 22.93 -4.90 -27.32
CA MET A 13 24.17 -5.68 -27.31
C MET A 13 24.02 -7.15 -26.88
N ALA A 14 22.87 -7.55 -26.34
CA ALA A 14 22.62 -8.95 -25.95
C ALA A 14 22.17 -9.87 -27.10
N PHE A 15 22.02 -9.36 -28.34
CA PHE A 15 21.38 -10.10 -29.43
C PHE A 15 22.35 -10.62 -30.51
N THR A 16 23.67 -10.45 -30.40
CA THR A 16 24.59 -10.74 -31.56
C THR A 16 25.64 -11.81 -31.36
N THR A 17 25.53 -12.74 -30.41
CA THR A 17 26.43 -13.94 -30.42
C THR A 17 25.68 -15.17 -29.92
N GLY A 18 25.09 -15.93 -30.81
CA GLY A 18 24.54 -17.24 -30.52
C GLY A 18 24.74 -18.19 -31.69
N ALA A 19 25.77 -19.01 -31.64
CA ALA A 19 26.01 -20.08 -32.58
C ALA A 19 25.02 -21.24 -32.40
N TRP A 20 24.49 -21.74 -33.52
CA TRP A 20 23.53 -22.84 -33.57
C TRP A 20 24.24 -24.17 -33.28
N ALA A 21 23.79 -24.89 -32.28
CA ALA A 21 24.07 -26.31 -32.11
C ALA A 21 22.74 -27.07 -32.04
N GLN A 22 22.47 -27.89 -33.07
CA GLN A 22 21.37 -28.87 -33.06
C GLN A 22 21.73 -30.01 -32.12
N THR A 23 20.97 -30.21 -31.07
CA THR A 23 20.90 -31.46 -30.31
C THR A 23 19.46 -31.88 -30.18
N GLN A 24 19.16 -33.12 -30.57
CA GLN A 24 17.83 -33.74 -30.35
C GLN A 24 17.50 -33.72 -28.85
N SER A 25 16.48 -33.01 -28.48
CA SER A 25 15.99 -32.93 -27.11
C SER A 25 14.87 -33.92 -26.86
N VAL A 26 15.01 -34.65 -25.78
CA VAL A 26 13.91 -35.36 -25.11
C VAL A 26 12.89 -34.32 -24.76
N ILE A 27 11.63 -34.53 -25.15
CA ILE A 27 10.48 -33.64 -24.84
C ILE A 27 10.32 -33.63 -23.33
N ASP A 28 10.59 -32.49 -22.69
CA ASP A 28 10.43 -32.34 -21.26
C ASP A 28 8.95 -32.17 -20.92
N SER A 29 8.40 -33.10 -20.14
CA SER A 29 7.00 -33.13 -19.71
C SER A 29 6.57 -31.91 -18.85
N ASN A 30 7.53 -31.13 -18.34
CA ASN A 30 7.25 -29.99 -17.48
C ASN A 30 6.79 -28.73 -18.26
N LEU A 31 7.23 -28.53 -19.49
CA LEU A 31 6.81 -27.39 -20.33
C LEU A 31 5.41 -27.58 -20.93
N LEU A 32 5.00 -28.83 -21.17
CA LEU A 32 3.62 -29.16 -21.57
C LEU A 32 2.66 -29.04 -20.39
N ALA A 33 3.12 -29.29 -19.16
CA ALA A 33 2.32 -29.17 -17.94
C ALA A 33 1.90 -27.74 -17.59
N GLU A 34 2.60 -26.70 -18.09
CA GLU A 34 2.18 -25.30 -17.89
C GLU A 34 1.00 -24.90 -18.78
N LEU A 35 0.81 -25.56 -19.90
CA LEU A 35 -0.34 -25.32 -20.80
C LEU A 35 -1.63 -25.98 -20.31
N ASP A 36 -1.53 -27.09 -19.59
CA ASP A 36 -2.64 -27.80 -18.98
C ASP A 36 -2.90 -27.37 -17.53
N GLU A 37 -2.32 -26.22 -17.13
CA GLU A 37 -2.46 -25.72 -15.78
C GLU A 37 -3.90 -25.34 -15.48
N VAL A 38 -4.48 -25.95 -14.43
CA VAL A 38 -5.79 -25.61 -13.89
C VAL A 38 -5.66 -24.38 -12.99
N ILE A 39 -6.30 -23.30 -13.40
CA ILE A 39 -6.33 -22.03 -12.66
C ILE A 39 -7.69 -21.86 -11.99
N ILE A 40 -7.69 -21.43 -10.74
CA ILE A 40 -8.92 -21.05 -10.03
C ILE A 40 -9.39 -19.69 -10.56
N ILE A 41 -10.63 -19.63 -11.09
CA ILE A 41 -11.26 -18.43 -11.67
C ILE A 41 -12.54 -18.04 -10.95
N GLY A 42 -12.47 -17.85 -9.64
CA GLY A 42 -13.63 -17.54 -8.81
C GLY A 42 -14.42 -18.78 -8.44
N TYR A 43 -15.64 -18.95 -8.98
CA TYR A 43 -16.53 -20.09 -8.71
C TYR A 43 -16.29 -21.24 -9.70
N GLY A 44 -15.05 -21.74 -9.77
CA GLY A 44 -14.66 -22.84 -10.64
C GLY A 44 -13.19 -22.82 -10.99
N THR A 45 -12.80 -23.80 -11.80
CA THR A 45 -11.44 -23.93 -12.32
C THR A 45 -11.51 -23.97 -13.85
N SER A 46 -10.50 -23.43 -14.52
CA SER A 46 -10.37 -23.49 -15.97
C SER A 46 -8.92 -23.77 -16.35
N ASN A 47 -8.70 -24.38 -17.49
CA ASN A 47 -7.37 -24.47 -18.05
C ASN A 47 -6.88 -23.08 -18.48
N ALA A 48 -5.59 -22.82 -18.33
CA ALA A 48 -4.99 -21.55 -18.74
C ALA A 48 -5.26 -21.19 -20.22
N GLN A 49 -5.35 -22.21 -21.08
CA GLN A 49 -5.65 -22.05 -22.50
C GLN A 49 -7.07 -21.56 -22.78
N ASP A 50 -8.05 -21.93 -21.96
CA ASP A 50 -9.48 -21.62 -22.14
C ASP A 50 -9.88 -20.25 -21.59
N LEU A 51 -8.94 -19.53 -20.99
CA LEU A 51 -9.21 -18.23 -20.36
C LEU A 51 -9.36 -17.12 -21.39
N THR A 52 -10.44 -16.36 -21.27
CA THR A 52 -10.72 -15.17 -22.11
C THR A 52 -10.33 -13.86 -21.42
N GLY A 53 -10.26 -13.84 -20.08
CA GLY A 53 -9.95 -12.67 -19.26
C GLY A 53 -8.46 -12.43 -19.06
N SER A 54 -8.11 -11.19 -18.70
CA SER A 54 -6.74 -10.80 -18.29
C SER A 54 -6.49 -11.20 -16.85
N LEU A 55 -5.66 -12.21 -16.65
CA LEU A 55 -5.22 -12.65 -15.33
C LEU A 55 -3.74 -13.03 -15.32
N VAL A 56 -3.12 -13.00 -14.14
CA VAL A 56 -1.74 -13.46 -13.91
C VAL A 56 -1.73 -14.34 -12.67
N SER A 57 -1.16 -15.53 -12.77
CA SER A 57 -0.92 -16.43 -11.65
C SER A 57 0.56 -16.41 -11.26
N VAL A 58 0.85 -16.15 -9.99
CA VAL A 58 2.21 -16.17 -9.43
C VAL A 58 2.27 -17.30 -8.39
N LYS A 59 3.03 -18.35 -8.68
CA LYS A 59 3.20 -19.53 -7.82
C LYS A 59 4.33 -19.35 -6.81
N ALA A 60 4.33 -20.14 -5.75
CA ALA A 60 5.32 -20.12 -4.67
C ALA A 60 6.80 -20.25 -5.16
N LYS A 61 7.02 -20.93 -6.31
CA LYS A 61 8.36 -21.02 -6.94
C LYS A 61 8.90 -19.63 -7.34
N ALA A 62 8.01 -18.74 -7.82
CA ALA A 62 8.34 -17.40 -8.28
C ALA A 62 8.33 -16.34 -7.17
N PHE A 63 7.94 -16.67 -5.94
CA PHE A 63 7.92 -15.72 -4.83
C PHE A 63 9.30 -15.19 -4.49
N GLN A 64 9.36 -13.97 -4.01
CA GLN A 64 10.58 -13.42 -3.42
C GLN A 64 11.03 -14.29 -2.24
N LYS A 65 12.35 -14.39 -2.05
CA LYS A 65 12.96 -15.19 -0.97
C LYS A 65 13.36 -14.29 0.18
N GLY A 66 13.10 -14.73 1.42
CA GLY A 66 13.38 -13.98 2.64
C GLY A 66 12.27 -14.11 3.67
N SER A 67 12.32 -13.29 4.72
CA SER A 67 11.28 -13.16 5.73
C SER A 67 10.38 -11.98 5.39
N PHE A 68 9.09 -12.21 5.32
CA PHE A 68 8.08 -11.21 5.00
C PHE A 68 7.00 -11.18 6.07
N ALA A 69 6.77 -10.00 6.63
CA ALA A 69 5.71 -9.81 7.61
C ALA A 69 4.31 -9.91 6.97
N THR A 70 4.21 -9.57 5.67
CA THR A 70 2.93 -9.52 4.95
C THR A 70 3.03 -10.21 3.59
N PRO A 71 1.97 -10.94 3.18
CA PRO A 71 1.99 -11.79 1.98
C PRO A 71 2.15 -11.05 0.66
N GLU A 72 1.65 -9.82 0.55
CA GLU A 72 1.71 -9.03 -0.68
C GLU A 72 3.15 -8.75 -1.13
N GLN A 73 4.09 -8.72 -0.19
CA GLN A 73 5.50 -8.51 -0.48
C GLN A 73 6.12 -9.64 -1.32
N LEU A 74 5.53 -10.85 -1.30
CA LEU A 74 6.01 -12.00 -2.08
C LEU A 74 5.94 -11.78 -3.59
N ILE A 75 5.02 -10.92 -4.05
CA ILE A 75 4.71 -10.71 -5.47
C ILE A 75 5.07 -9.32 -6.00
N ILE A 76 5.78 -8.50 -5.20
CA ILE A 76 6.25 -7.17 -5.63
C ILE A 76 7.10 -7.31 -6.91
N GLY A 77 6.78 -6.51 -7.93
CA GLY A 77 7.51 -6.46 -9.20
C GLY A 77 7.32 -7.69 -10.11
N LYS A 78 6.39 -8.59 -9.80
CA LYS A 78 6.15 -9.84 -10.56
C LYS A 78 5.01 -9.75 -11.58
N THR A 79 4.17 -8.73 -11.51
CA THR A 79 2.91 -8.68 -12.25
C THR A 79 2.71 -7.30 -12.89
N PRO A 80 2.48 -7.21 -14.23
CA PRO A 80 2.22 -5.93 -14.89
C PRO A 80 0.89 -5.35 -14.43
N GLY A 81 0.84 -4.01 -14.31
CA GLY A 81 -0.36 -3.28 -13.91
C GLY A 81 -0.74 -3.42 -12.44
N VAL A 82 0.10 -4.06 -11.63
CA VAL A 82 -0.07 -4.19 -10.17
C VAL A 82 1.02 -3.41 -9.45
N ARG A 83 0.62 -2.39 -8.74
CA ARG A 83 1.48 -1.61 -7.85
C ARG A 83 1.28 -2.04 -6.41
N ILE A 84 2.36 -2.35 -5.71
CA ILE A 84 2.35 -2.69 -4.28
C ILE A 84 3.28 -1.72 -3.57
N THR A 85 2.69 -0.79 -2.82
CA THR A 85 3.40 0.26 -2.07
C THR A 85 3.43 -0.11 -0.60
N SER A 86 4.62 -0.22 -0.01
CA SER A 86 4.76 -0.47 1.43
C SER A 86 4.44 0.80 2.24
N ASN A 87 3.75 0.64 3.37
CA ASN A 87 3.42 1.75 4.27
C ASN A 87 4.56 2.10 5.25
N GLY A 88 5.82 1.93 4.84
CA GLY A 88 7.01 2.17 5.66
C GLY A 88 7.63 0.92 6.26
N GLY A 89 8.60 1.10 7.16
CA GLY A 89 9.39 0.02 7.76
C GLY A 89 8.92 -0.48 9.13
N MET A 90 7.77 0.00 9.64
CA MET A 90 7.24 -0.42 10.93
C MET A 90 6.95 -1.93 10.96
N PRO A 91 7.24 -2.63 12.08
CA PRO A 91 6.89 -4.04 12.23
C PRO A 91 5.43 -4.33 11.89
N GLY A 92 5.23 -5.30 11.00
CA GLY A 92 3.88 -5.69 10.57
C GLY A 92 3.14 -4.65 9.70
N ALA A 93 3.80 -3.59 9.23
CA ALA A 93 3.19 -2.63 8.31
C ALA A 93 2.69 -3.33 7.05
N GLY A 94 1.42 -3.11 6.70
CA GLY A 94 0.81 -3.61 5.48
C GLY A 94 1.31 -2.86 4.25
N SER A 95 0.88 -3.33 3.09
CA SER A 95 1.13 -2.66 1.82
C SER A 95 -0.19 -2.30 1.15
N ARG A 96 -0.21 -1.19 0.43
CA ARG A 96 -1.33 -0.80 -0.42
C ARG A 96 -1.18 -1.45 -1.80
N ILE A 97 -2.24 -2.07 -2.30
CA ILE A 97 -2.25 -2.69 -3.62
C ILE A 97 -3.15 -1.87 -4.55
N ARG A 98 -2.68 -1.61 -5.77
CA ARG A 98 -3.45 -0.97 -6.84
C ARG A 98 -3.33 -1.78 -8.11
N ILE A 99 -4.48 -1.98 -8.81
CA ILE A 99 -4.54 -2.69 -10.07
C ILE A 99 -5.09 -1.74 -11.13
N ARG A 100 -4.27 -1.40 -12.15
CA ARG A 100 -4.66 -0.50 -13.26
C ARG A 100 -5.12 0.90 -12.79
N GLY A 101 -4.47 1.45 -11.75
CA GLY A 101 -4.78 2.73 -11.15
C GLY A 101 -5.99 2.71 -10.20
N GLY A 102 -6.33 3.86 -9.62
CA GLY A 102 -7.52 4.05 -8.80
C GLY A 102 -8.77 4.23 -9.65
N SER A 103 -9.94 3.83 -9.14
CA SER A 103 -11.23 3.97 -9.82
C SER A 103 -12.25 4.80 -9.04
N SER A 104 -11.92 5.28 -7.83
CA SER A 104 -12.78 6.12 -7.00
C SER A 104 -12.02 7.25 -6.34
N LEU A 105 -12.71 8.39 -6.09
CA LEU A 105 -12.18 9.53 -5.35
C LEU A 105 -12.33 9.36 -3.84
N ASN A 106 -13.44 8.80 -3.37
CA ASN A 106 -13.78 8.71 -1.94
C ASN A 106 -14.08 7.27 -1.45
N ALA A 107 -14.37 6.32 -2.35
CA ALA A 107 -14.48 4.90 -1.97
C ALA A 107 -13.10 4.22 -1.97
N SER A 108 -13.04 3.00 -1.44
CA SER A 108 -11.81 2.21 -1.45
C SER A 108 -11.32 1.94 -2.89
N ASN A 109 -10.03 2.05 -3.09
CA ASN A 109 -9.35 1.67 -4.33
C ASN A 109 -8.58 0.34 -4.18
N ASP A 110 -8.75 -0.40 -3.08
CA ASP A 110 -8.09 -1.68 -2.85
C ASP A 110 -8.81 -2.81 -3.60
N PRO A 111 -8.08 -3.79 -4.15
CA PRO A 111 -8.68 -4.93 -4.79
C PRO A 111 -9.39 -5.84 -3.77
N LEU A 112 -10.41 -6.57 -4.23
CA LEU A 112 -11.02 -7.62 -3.43
C LEU A 112 -10.02 -8.75 -3.21
N VAL A 113 -9.84 -9.18 -1.96
CA VAL A 113 -9.04 -10.35 -1.61
C VAL A 113 -9.97 -11.55 -1.35
N VAL A 114 -9.69 -12.68 -1.98
CA VAL A 114 -10.41 -13.93 -1.77
C VAL A 114 -9.42 -15.02 -1.36
N ILE A 115 -9.58 -15.59 -0.17
CA ILE A 115 -8.69 -16.60 0.40
C ILE A 115 -9.42 -17.94 0.42
N ASP A 116 -8.93 -18.91 -0.34
CA ASP A 116 -9.53 -20.27 -0.47
C ASP A 116 -11.06 -20.24 -0.72
N GLY A 117 -11.55 -19.23 -1.48
CA GLY A 117 -12.97 -19.06 -1.80
C GLY A 117 -13.75 -18.18 -0.81
N LEU A 118 -13.12 -17.63 0.22
CA LEU A 118 -13.75 -16.70 1.15
C LEU A 118 -13.28 -15.25 0.89
N PRO A 119 -14.16 -14.30 0.53
CA PRO A 119 -13.84 -12.88 0.48
C PRO A 119 -13.47 -12.34 1.87
N ALA A 120 -12.25 -11.85 2.02
CA ALA A 120 -11.63 -11.44 3.28
C ALA A 120 -11.25 -9.95 3.30
N ASN A 121 -11.06 -9.40 4.50
CA ASN A 121 -10.64 -8.00 4.72
C ASN A 121 -9.12 -7.79 4.55
N GLY A 122 -8.55 -8.34 3.48
CA GLY A 122 -7.14 -8.19 3.13
C GLY A 122 -6.28 -9.43 3.41
N LEU A 123 -4.98 -9.31 3.13
CA LEU A 123 -4.00 -10.40 3.17
C LEU A 123 -3.40 -10.65 4.56
N GLY A 124 -3.55 -9.74 5.51
CA GLY A 124 -2.95 -9.83 6.84
C GLY A 124 -3.39 -11.05 7.70
N MET A 125 -4.33 -11.84 7.19
CA MET A 125 -4.80 -13.10 7.78
C MET A 125 -3.99 -14.33 7.37
N LEU A 126 -2.90 -14.15 6.61
CA LEU A 126 -2.15 -15.26 6.07
C LEU A 126 -0.70 -15.25 6.54
N ASN A 127 -0.21 -16.44 6.89
CA ASN A 127 1.21 -16.66 6.97
C ASN A 127 1.77 -16.82 5.54
N PRO A 128 2.77 -16.03 5.13
CA PRO A 128 3.38 -16.12 3.79
C PRO A 128 3.82 -17.54 3.41
N SER A 129 4.27 -18.33 4.37
CA SER A 129 4.74 -19.72 4.17
C SER A 129 3.63 -20.68 3.77
N ASP A 130 2.36 -20.36 4.05
CA ASP A 130 1.21 -21.22 3.71
C ASP A 130 0.65 -20.98 2.32
N ILE A 131 1.12 -19.96 1.61
CA ILE A 131 0.58 -19.59 0.31
C ILE A 131 1.18 -20.47 -0.80
N GLU A 132 0.32 -20.99 -1.67
CA GLU A 132 0.68 -21.73 -2.86
C GLU A 132 0.76 -20.82 -4.09
N SER A 133 -0.26 -19.96 -4.27
CA SER A 133 -0.31 -19.05 -5.42
C SER A 133 -1.16 -17.81 -5.14
N PHE A 134 -0.85 -16.74 -5.90
CA PHE A 134 -1.72 -15.60 -6.11
C PHE A 134 -2.20 -15.60 -7.55
N THR A 135 -3.51 -15.49 -7.76
CA THR A 135 -4.09 -15.26 -9.08
C THR A 135 -4.76 -13.88 -9.08
N ILE A 136 -4.29 -12.99 -9.95
CA ILE A 136 -4.72 -11.59 -10.00
C ILE A 136 -5.59 -11.40 -11.22
N LEU A 137 -6.87 -11.09 -11.01
CA LEU A 137 -7.88 -10.84 -12.04
C LEU A 137 -7.93 -9.31 -12.27
N LYS A 138 -7.70 -8.88 -13.52
CA LYS A 138 -7.48 -7.45 -13.82
C LYS A 138 -8.56 -6.81 -14.68
N ASP A 139 -9.32 -7.59 -15.45
CA ASP A 139 -10.36 -7.07 -16.31
C ASP A 139 -11.78 -7.46 -15.85
N ALA A 140 -12.80 -6.78 -16.39
CA ALA A 140 -14.17 -6.99 -15.98
C ALA A 140 -14.71 -8.39 -16.34
N SER A 141 -14.22 -9.03 -17.40
CA SER A 141 -14.69 -10.38 -17.78
C SER A 141 -14.25 -11.43 -16.77
N ALA A 142 -13.03 -11.30 -16.24
CA ALA A 142 -12.52 -12.17 -15.17
C ALA A 142 -13.16 -11.85 -13.82
N THR A 143 -13.44 -10.56 -13.53
CA THR A 143 -13.86 -10.09 -12.21
C THR A 143 -15.37 -9.95 -12.04
N ALA A 144 -16.18 -9.89 -13.12
CA ALA A 144 -17.62 -9.64 -13.03
C ALA A 144 -18.41 -10.67 -12.20
N ILE A 145 -17.90 -11.88 -12.07
CA ILE A 145 -18.50 -12.91 -11.20
C ILE A 145 -18.48 -12.49 -9.71
N TYR A 146 -17.59 -11.57 -9.32
CA TYR A 146 -17.52 -10.94 -8.00
C TYR A 146 -18.29 -9.61 -7.91
N GLY A 147 -18.81 -9.12 -9.05
CA GLY A 147 -19.77 -8.02 -9.18
C GLY A 147 -19.29 -6.70 -8.62
N SER A 148 -20.08 -6.19 -7.67
CA SER A 148 -19.93 -4.88 -7.06
C SER A 148 -18.70 -4.70 -6.16
N ARG A 149 -17.86 -5.70 -5.97
CA ARG A 149 -16.64 -5.64 -5.17
C ARG A 149 -15.38 -5.66 -6.03
N ALA A 150 -15.53 -5.72 -7.35
CA ALA A 150 -14.46 -6.07 -8.27
C ALA A 150 -13.98 -4.93 -9.17
N ALA A 151 -14.46 -3.69 -8.98
CA ALA A 151 -14.05 -2.53 -9.77
C ALA A 151 -12.54 -2.27 -9.74
N ASN A 152 -11.88 -2.61 -8.63
CA ASN A 152 -10.44 -2.46 -8.44
C ASN A 152 -9.64 -3.73 -8.70
N GLY A 153 -10.26 -4.76 -9.32
CA GLY A 153 -9.65 -6.08 -9.52
C GLY A 153 -9.85 -7.03 -8.34
N VAL A 154 -9.41 -8.28 -8.52
CA VAL A 154 -9.55 -9.33 -7.50
C VAL A 154 -8.22 -10.08 -7.36
N ILE A 155 -7.83 -10.37 -6.12
CA ILE A 155 -6.67 -11.18 -5.77
C ILE A 155 -7.18 -12.48 -5.14
N LEU A 156 -7.04 -13.59 -5.87
CA LEU A 156 -7.35 -14.91 -5.35
C LEU A 156 -6.08 -15.49 -4.73
N VAL A 157 -6.18 -15.91 -3.49
CA VAL A 157 -5.07 -16.57 -2.77
C VAL A 157 -5.43 -18.01 -2.53
N THR A 158 -4.60 -18.90 -3.03
CA THR A 158 -4.71 -20.34 -2.77
C THR A 158 -3.66 -20.73 -1.74
N THR A 159 -4.07 -21.43 -0.68
CA THR A 159 -3.14 -21.94 0.32
C THR A 159 -2.79 -23.40 0.06
N LYS A 160 -1.61 -23.82 0.52
CA LYS A 160 -1.08 -25.17 0.36
C LYS A 160 -2.01 -26.21 0.99
N LYS A 161 -2.23 -27.32 0.31
CA LYS A 161 -3.11 -28.45 0.74
C LYS A 161 -2.35 -29.75 0.81
N GLY A 162 -2.93 -30.76 1.47
CA GLY A 162 -2.49 -32.15 1.41
C GLY A 162 -2.88 -32.83 0.09
N LYS A 163 -2.25 -33.98 -0.18
CA LYS A 163 -2.62 -34.84 -1.32
C LYS A 163 -3.22 -36.14 -0.82
N ALA A 164 -4.30 -36.63 -1.42
CA ALA A 164 -4.93 -37.90 -1.07
C ALA A 164 -3.92 -39.05 -1.23
N GLY A 165 -3.83 -39.93 -0.21
CA GLY A 165 -2.85 -41.04 -0.19
C GLY A 165 -1.38 -40.59 -0.12
N GLY A 166 -1.11 -39.29 0.06
CA GLY A 166 0.24 -38.76 0.17
C GLY A 166 0.92 -39.20 1.49
N PRO A 167 2.25 -39.43 1.48
CA PRO A 167 3.00 -39.76 2.68
C PRO A 167 2.96 -38.59 3.68
N LEU A 168 3.15 -38.96 4.95
CA LEU A 168 3.37 -37.95 5.99
C LEU A 168 4.69 -37.21 5.71
N LYS A 169 4.60 -35.90 5.65
CA LYS A 169 5.72 -34.99 5.43
C LYS A 169 5.67 -33.88 6.48
N VAL A 170 6.81 -33.60 7.09
CA VAL A 170 6.97 -32.47 8.00
C VAL A 170 7.99 -31.49 7.39
N ASP A 171 7.55 -30.28 7.10
CA ASP A 171 8.40 -29.22 6.59
C ASP A 171 8.73 -28.23 7.72
N LEU A 172 10.01 -27.99 7.95
CA LEU A 172 10.53 -26.99 8.87
C LEU A 172 11.18 -25.87 8.08
N HIS A 173 10.76 -24.64 8.35
CA HIS A 173 11.29 -23.42 7.76
C HIS A 173 11.72 -22.47 8.88
N VAL A 174 12.99 -22.10 8.92
CA VAL A 174 13.56 -21.18 9.91
C VAL A 174 14.28 -20.06 9.21
N VAL A 175 13.94 -18.81 9.52
CA VAL A 175 14.63 -17.61 9.07
C VAL A 175 15.09 -16.79 10.25
N ASN A 176 16.34 -16.36 10.23
CA ASN A 176 16.85 -15.32 11.11
C ASN A 176 17.31 -14.15 10.24
N SER A 177 16.97 -12.93 10.64
CA SER A 177 17.29 -11.75 9.87
C SER A 177 17.77 -10.61 10.75
N THR A 178 18.63 -9.75 10.16
CA THR A 178 18.99 -8.45 10.71
C THR A 178 18.40 -7.33 9.84
N ARG A 179 18.04 -6.22 10.46
CA ARG A 179 17.41 -5.06 9.83
C ARG A 179 18.16 -3.80 10.18
N GLU A 180 18.53 -3.01 9.18
CA GLU A 180 19.33 -1.80 9.36
C GLU A 180 18.68 -0.62 8.64
N VAL A 181 18.66 0.55 9.27
CA VAL A 181 18.32 1.82 8.62
C VAL A 181 19.43 2.15 7.62
N THR A 182 19.06 2.44 6.39
CA THR A 182 20.02 2.69 5.30
C THR A 182 20.19 4.15 4.94
N LYS A 183 19.24 4.99 5.32
CA LYS A 183 19.24 6.44 5.06
C LYS A 183 18.61 7.16 6.26
N SER A 184 19.28 8.16 6.77
CA SER A 184 18.75 9.20 7.64
C SER A 184 18.53 10.47 6.82
N LEU A 185 17.70 11.38 7.32
CA LEU A 185 17.54 12.69 6.70
C LEU A 185 18.72 13.58 7.01
N ASP A 186 19.18 14.33 6.01
CA ASP A 186 20.24 15.31 6.19
C ASP A 186 19.70 16.52 6.98
N VAL A 187 20.29 16.78 8.14
CA VAL A 187 19.98 17.91 9.01
C VAL A 187 21.24 18.75 9.22
N LEU A 188 21.12 19.97 9.71
CA LEU A 188 22.30 20.77 10.02
C LEU A 188 23.15 20.07 11.08
N SER A 189 24.45 19.94 10.81
CA SER A 189 25.41 19.49 11.80
C SER A 189 25.50 20.53 12.95
N PRO A 190 25.99 20.15 14.13
CA PRO A 190 26.16 21.10 15.25
C PRO A 190 26.95 22.35 14.87
N SER A 191 28.00 22.24 14.04
CA SER A 191 28.75 23.38 13.54
C SER A 191 27.94 24.29 12.63
N GLN A 192 27.25 23.71 11.64
CA GLN A 192 26.36 24.45 10.72
C GLN A 192 25.21 25.12 11.47
N PHE A 193 24.70 24.48 12.51
CA PHE A 193 23.66 25.03 13.39
C PHE A 193 24.20 26.25 14.18
N VAL A 194 25.41 26.17 14.73
CA VAL A 194 26.07 27.28 15.40
C VAL A 194 26.35 28.42 14.42
N ASP A 195 26.88 28.12 13.24
CA ASP A 195 27.16 29.13 12.22
C ASP A 195 25.90 29.88 11.82
N MET A 196 24.78 29.15 11.60
CA MET A 196 23.48 29.76 11.32
C MET A 196 22.98 30.66 12.45
N ILE A 197 23.14 30.24 13.72
CA ILE A 197 22.75 31.06 14.90
C ILE A 197 23.68 32.28 15.03
N ASN A 198 24.94 32.14 14.72
CA ASN A 198 25.87 33.26 14.72
C ASN A 198 25.59 34.29 13.62
N ASP A 199 25.19 33.83 12.45
CA ASP A 199 24.88 34.68 11.29
C ASP A 199 23.54 35.42 11.47
N ARG A 200 22.51 34.74 11.94
CA ARG A 200 21.11 35.26 11.92
C ARG A 200 20.46 35.33 13.31
N GLY A 201 21.04 34.73 14.31
CA GLY A 201 20.43 34.57 15.63
C GLY A 201 20.25 35.89 16.39
N THR A 202 19.10 36.01 17.01
CA THR A 202 18.86 37.07 18.00
C THR A 202 19.72 36.86 19.25
N ASN A 203 19.97 37.92 20.00
CA ASN A 203 20.66 37.82 21.30
C ASN A 203 20.04 36.77 22.23
N THR A 204 18.70 36.55 22.14
CA THR A 204 17.98 35.54 22.92
C THR A 204 18.38 34.14 22.49
N GLN A 205 18.48 33.87 21.20
CA GLN A 205 18.89 32.57 20.64
C GLN A 205 20.35 32.27 20.96
N ILE A 206 21.23 33.25 20.75
CA ILE A 206 22.66 33.16 21.11
C ILE A 206 22.83 32.86 22.61
N ASN A 207 22.14 33.60 23.50
CA ASN A 207 22.22 33.35 24.93
C ASN A 207 21.68 31.97 25.33
N ARG A 208 20.64 31.46 24.60
CA ARG A 208 20.08 30.15 24.84
C ARG A 208 21.03 29.04 24.39
N LEU A 209 21.66 29.22 23.24
CA LEU A 209 22.68 28.28 22.77
C LEU A 209 23.87 28.20 23.73
N ALA A 210 24.30 29.34 24.27
CA ALA A 210 25.38 29.44 25.30
C ALA A 210 25.05 28.67 26.59
N THR A 211 23.80 28.19 26.80
CA THR A 211 23.52 27.34 27.98
C THR A 211 23.85 25.86 27.71
N ALA A 212 24.21 25.48 26.51
CA ALA A 212 24.63 24.11 26.19
C ALA A 212 26.10 23.93 26.60
N SER A 213 26.40 22.69 27.04
CA SER A 213 27.76 22.38 27.54
C SER A 213 28.79 22.41 26.40
N GLY A 214 29.82 23.22 26.57
CA GLY A 214 30.88 23.43 25.59
C GLY A 214 30.58 24.46 24.50
N TYR A 215 29.50 25.24 24.66
CA TYR A 215 29.14 26.34 23.76
C TYR A 215 29.22 27.67 24.54
N GLU A 216 30.17 28.48 24.22
CA GLU A 216 30.43 29.71 24.98
C GLU A 216 30.17 30.96 24.12
N LYS A 217 29.59 31.99 24.75
CA LYS A 217 29.42 33.27 24.08
C LYS A 217 30.67 34.11 24.22
N VAL A 218 31.37 34.36 23.11
CA VAL A 218 32.57 35.19 23.02
C VAL A 218 32.31 36.31 22.01
N ASN A 219 32.47 37.58 22.45
CA ASN A 219 32.26 38.76 21.60
C ASN A 219 30.91 38.82 20.87
N GLY A 220 29.86 38.23 21.44
CA GLY A 220 28.52 38.24 20.86
C GLY A 220 28.18 37.00 20.02
N SER A 221 29.13 36.16 19.66
CA SER A 221 28.97 34.93 18.91
C SER A 221 29.22 33.70 19.78
N ILE A 222 28.70 32.56 19.37
CA ILE A 222 28.95 31.25 19.99
C ILE A 222 30.22 30.64 19.42
N VAL A 223 31.10 30.22 20.33
CA VAL A 223 32.31 29.44 20.04
C VAL A 223 32.13 28.04 20.61
N MET A 224 32.38 27.00 19.81
CA MET A 224 32.40 25.61 20.25
C MET A 224 33.77 25.27 20.81
N SER A 225 33.79 24.68 22.01
CA SER A 225 35.01 24.09 22.57
C SER A 225 35.21 22.66 22.08
N ASP A 226 36.41 22.09 22.24
CA ASP A 226 36.71 20.69 21.91
C ASP A 226 35.85 19.69 22.75
N SER A 227 35.27 20.14 23.85
CA SER A 227 34.40 19.40 24.73
C SER A 227 32.90 19.64 24.46
N ALA A 228 32.55 20.35 23.39
CA ALA A 228 31.18 20.64 23.04
C ALA A 228 30.42 19.32 22.78
N ARG A 229 29.30 19.17 23.47
CA ARG A 229 28.44 18.00 23.27
C ARG A 229 27.58 18.20 22.04
N SER A 230 27.41 17.11 21.31
CA SER A 230 26.47 17.03 20.18
C SER A 230 25.70 15.72 20.26
N THR A 231 24.47 15.74 19.82
CA THR A 231 23.60 14.57 19.79
C THR A 231 23.08 14.37 18.37
N ASP A 232 23.37 13.23 17.78
CA ASP A 232 22.66 12.76 16.58
C ASP A 232 21.37 12.09 17.04
N TRP A 233 20.29 12.86 17.00
CA TRP A 233 18.99 12.39 17.49
C TRP A 233 18.42 11.24 16.67
N GLN A 234 18.77 11.12 15.38
CA GLN A 234 18.33 10.01 14.56
C GLN A 234 19.03 8.71 14.97
N ASP A 235 20.33 8.77 15.28
CA ASP A 235 21.09 7.63 15.81
C ASP A 235 20.56 7.16 17.17
N GLU A 236 20.15 8.09 18.04
CA GLU A 236 19.67 7.78 19.39
C GLU A 236 18.33 7.02 19.39
N ILE A 237 17.48 7.23 18.37
CA ILE A 237 16.16 6.60 18.29
C ILE A 237 16.16 5.30 17.49
N TYR A 238 17.17 5.05 16.67
CA TYR A 238 17.23 3.86 15.82
C TYR A 238 18.18 2.79 16.38
N ARG A 239 17.93 1.56 15.98
CA ARG A 239 18.77 0.39 16.33
C ARG A 239 18.80 -0.60 15.18
N THR A 240 19.75 -1.52 15.19
CA THR A 240 19.69 -2.73 14.38
C THR A 240 18.56 -3.62 14.89
N GLY A 241 17.55 -3.84 14.05
CA GLY A 241 16.42 -4.71 14.34
C GLY A 241 16.74 -6.17 14.01
N SER A 242 15.85 -7.08 14.40
CA SER A 242 15.98 -8.51 14.12
C SER A 242 14.64 -9.16 13.82
N VAL A 243 14.66 -10.27 13.06
CA VAL A 243 13.49 -11.10 12.82
C VAL A 243 13.84 -12.56 13.07
N GLN A 244 12.92 -13.27 13.73
CA GLN A 244 12.88 -14.71 13.82
C GLN A 244 11.55 -15.19 13.23
N ASP A 245 11.62 -16.04 12.20
CA ASP A 245 10.45 -16.63 11.54
C ASP A 245 10.60 -18.14 11.49
N ILE A 246 9.75 -18.86 12.23
CA ILE A 246 9.80 -20.30 12.37
C ILE A 246 8.45 -20.87 11.97
N ASN A 247 8.43 -21.72 10.96
CA ASN A 247 7.23 -22.36 10.47
C ASN A 247 7.42 -23.88 10.41
N VAL A 248 6.42 -24.60 10.92
CA VAL A 248 6.33 -26.05 10.84
C VAL A 248 5.04 -26.44 10.16
N ALA A 249 5.10 -27.29 9.16
CA ALA A 249 3.92 -27.79 8.48
C ALA A 249 3.93 -29.31 8.41
N ILE A 250 2.82 -29.92 8.78
CA ILE A 250 2.56 -31.34 8.68
C ILE A 250 1.58 -31.56 7.55
N THR A 251 1.97 -32.30 6.53
CA THR A 251 1.15 -32.59 5.36
C THR A 251 1.05 -34.10 5.17
N GLY A 252 -0.13 -34.59 4.85
CA GLY A 252 -0.34 -36.02 4.59
C GLY A 252 -1.70 -36.31 3.99
N GLY A 253 -1.95 -37.58 3.73
CA GLY A 253 -3.26 -38.07 3.25
C GLY A 253 -3.55 -39.45 3.80
N ILE A 254 -4.51 -39.58 4.72
CA ILE A 254 -4.98 -40.86 5.26
C ILE A 254 -6.23 -41.24 4.47
N ALA A 255 -6.14 -42.32 3.67
CA ALA A 255 -7.24 -42.73 2.80
C ALA A 255 -7.85 -41.57 1.98
N ASN A 256 -9.11 -41.22 2.24
CA ASN A 256 -9.85 -40.15 1.54
C ASN A 256 -9.77 -38.79 2.24
N LEU A 257 -8.82 -38.60 3.19
CA LEU A 257 -8.63 -37.36 3.94
C LEU A 257 -7.23 -36.80 3.69
N PRO A 258 -7.00 -36.00 2.64
CA PRO A 258 -5.83 -35.17 2.56
C PRO A 258 -5.91 -34.03 3.58
N TYR A 259 -4.81 -33.76 4.26
CA TYR A 259 -4.73 -32.71 5.28
C TYR A 259 -3.38 -31.98 5.29
N ARG A 260 -3.40 -30.75 5.72
CA ARG A 260 -2.23 -29.95 6.07
C ARG A 260 -2.53 -29.14 7.34
N LEU A 261 -1.63 -29.25 8.32
CA LEU A 261 -1.61 -28.43 9.52
C LEU A 261 -0.33 -27.63 9.51
N SER A 262 -0.39 -26.32 9.70
CA SER A 262 0.80 -25.49 9.83
C SER A 262 0.73 -24.59 11.06
N MET A 263 1.88 -24.37 11.69
CA MET A 263 2.10 -23.49 12.81
C MET A 263 3.26 -22.57 12.51
N GLY A 264 3.09 -21.28 12.81
CA GLY A 264 4.13 -20.28 12.62
C GLY A 264 4.33 -19.41 13.85
N TYR A 265 5.57 -19.05 14.09
CA TYR A 265 6.00 -18.04 15.03
C TYR A 265 6.84 -17.02 14.31
N TYR A 266 6.46 -15.77 14.40
CA TYR A 266 7.15 -14.63 13.82
C TYR A 266 7.39 -13.59 14.91
N HIS A 267 8.64 -13.18 15.10
CA HIS A 267 9.03 -12.13 16.04
C HIS A 267 9.92 -11.12 15.34
N GLU A 268 9.51 -9.88 15.35
CA GLU A 268 10.20 -8.77 14.71
C GLU A 268 10.46 -7.66 15.71
N ASN A 269 11.75 -7.40 15.98
CA ASN A 269 12.20 -6.18 16.62
C ASN A 269 12.44 -5.12 15.53
N GLY A 270 11.70 -4.03 15.58
CA GLY A 270 11.81 -2.93 14.61
C GLY A 270 13.09 -2.12 14.77
N VAL A 271 13.38 -1.29 13.75
CA VAL A 271 14.55 -0.39 13.76
C VAL A 271 14.35 0.86 14.63
N LEU A 272 13.12 1.27 14.90
CA LEU A 272 12.82 2.27 15.91
C LEU A 272 12.86 1.60 17.28
N ASN A 273 13.54 2.20 18.25
CA ASN A 273 13.64 1.67 19.60
C ASN A 273 12.26 1.32 20.18
N ARG A 274 12.17 0.20 20.93
CA ARG A 274 10.95 -0.34 21.55
C ARG A 274 9.84 -0.80 20.58
N SER A 275 10.03 -0.71 19.27
CA SER A 275 9.07 -1.26 18.31
C SER A 275 9.21 -2.78 18.24
N ASP A 276 8.12 -3.54 18.53
CA ASP A 276 8.14 -5.02 18.62
C ASP A 276 6.82 -5.60 18.12
N LEU A 277 6.90 -6.73 17.39
CA LEU A 277 5.76 -7.50 16.93
C LEU A 277 6.02 -8.99 17.16
N LYS A 278 5.13 -9.66 17.86
CA LYS A 278 5.07 -11.12 17.92
C LYS A 278 3.78 -11.62 17.28
N ARG A 279 3.91 -12.61 16.40
CA ARG A 279 2.77 -13.21 15.72
C ARG A 279 2.81 -14.72 15.83
N TYR A 280 1.69 -15.29 16.21
CA TYR A 280 1.44 -16.71 16.24
C TYR A 280 0.39 -17.05 15.19
N SER A 281 0.66 -18.04 14.36
CA SER A 281 -0.27 -18.46 13.31
C SER A 281 -0.53 -19.95 13.39
N LEU A 282 -1.78 -20.33 13.12
CA LEU A 282 -2.23 -21.71 12.99
C LEU A 282 -3.12 -21.79 11.74
N ALA A 283 -2.84 -22.73 10.85
CA ALA A 283 -3.72 -22.99 9.71
C ALA A 283 -3.96 -24.48 9.54
N ILE A 284 -5.20 -24.82 9.17
CA ILE A 284 -5.63 -26.17 8.85
C ILE A 284 -6.32 -26.18 7.51
N ASN A 285 -5.94 -27.10 6.63
CA ASN A 285 -6.64 -27.43 5.41
C ASN A 285 -6.90 -28.93 5.40
N ALA A 286 -8.15 -29.33 5.16
CA ALA A 286 -8.54 -30.72 5.05
C ALA A 286 -9.63 -30.87 3.97
N SER A 287 -9.59 -31.95 3.19
CA SER A 287 -10.54 -32.16 2.12
C SER A 287 -11.06 -33.60 2.15
N PRO A 288 -11.78 -34.02 3.22
CA PRO A 288 -12.37 -35.35 3.29
C PRO A 288 -13.36 -35.57 2.16
N SER A 289 -13.31 -36.77 1.59
CA SER A 289 -14.19 -37.24 0.53
C SER A 289 -15.07 -38.40 1.02
N PHE A 290 -16.36 -38.31 0.73
CA PHE A 290 -17.39 -39.25 1.15
C PHE A 290 -18.17 -39.78 -0.06
N MET A 291 -18.97 -40.85 0.13
CA MET A 291 -19.84 -41.41 -0.93
C MET A 291 -19.08 -41.76 -2.21
N ASP A 292 -17.94 -42.44 -2.09
CA ASP A 292 -17.08 -42.81 -3.22
C ASP A 292 -16.66 -41.61 -4.09
N GLY A 293 -16.36 -40.46 -3.44
CA GLY A 293 -15.93 -39.26 -4.13
C GLY A 293 -17.05 -38.30 -4.58
N ARG A 294 -18.33 -38.68 -4.39
CA ARG A 294 -19.46 -37.82 -4.77
C ARG A 294 -19.64 -36.58 -3.88
N LEU A 295 -19.19 -36.62 -2.63
CA LEU A 295 -19.25 -35.49 -1.74
C LEU A 295 -17.85 -35.20 -1.18
N THR A 296 -17.35 -33.99 -1.43
CA THR A 296 -16.10 -33.49 -0.83
C THR A 296 -16.41 -32.28 0.04
N ALA A 297 -15.83 -32.23 1.25
CA ALA A 297 -15.90 -31.07 2.12
C ALA A 297 -14.52 -30.42 2.23
N ASN A 298 -14.31 -29.30 1.54
CA ASN A 298 -13.05 -28.55 1.66
C ASN A 298 -13.12 -27.64 2.88
N VAL A 299 -12.38 -27.97 3.92
CA VAL A 299 -12.29 -27.21 5.17
C VAL A 299 -11.03 -26.40 5.17
N SER A 300 -11.15 -25.08 5.35
CA SER A 300 -10.02 -24.17 5.52
C SER A 300 -10.22 -23.33 6.76
N GLY A 301 -9.28 -23.37 7.69
CA GLY A 301 -9.30 -22.58 8.93
C GLY A 301 -7.95 -21.94 9.22
N LYS A 302 -7.95 -20.69 9.62
CA LYS A 302 -6.75 -19.92 9.93
C LYS A 302 -7.00 -19.06 11.17
N VAL A 303 -6.03 -19.04 12.07
CA VAL A 303 -6.04 -18.20 13.28
C VAL A 303 -4.68 -17.53 13.40
N ILE A 304 -4.70 -16.21 13.60
CA ILE A 304 -3.51 -15.42 13.87
C ILE A 304 -3.74 -14.61 15.14
N LYS A 305 -2.75 -14.64 16.02
CA LYS A 305 -2.67 -13.79 17.20
C LYS A 305 -1.42 -12.91 17.07
N ASP A 306 -1.62 -11.61 17.19
CA ASP A 306 -0.54 -10.62 17.24
C ASP A 306 -0.45 -10.02 18.63
N ASP A 307 0.79 -9.86 19.15
CA ASP A 307 1.11 -9.04 20.32
C ASP A 307 2.12 -7.97 19.86
N ASN A 308 1.81 -6.69 20.08
CA ASN A 308 2.57 -5.56 19.57
C ASN A 308 2.96 -4.61 20.68
N PHE A 309 4.15 -4.04 20.58
CA PHE A 309 4.53 -2.82 21.24
C PHE A 309 4.70 -1.72 20.16
N TYR A 310 3.82 -0.73 20.20
CA TYR A 310 3.83 0.37 19.23
C TYR A 310 4.70 1.52 19.74
N ALA A 311 5.94 1.62 19.26
CA ALA A 311 6.79 2.75 19.60
C ALA A 311 6.18 4.08 19.10
N ASN A 312 6.40 5.14 19.86
CA ASN A 312 5.92 6.48 19.48
C ASN A 312 6.65 6.98 18.22
N GLN A 313 5.97 6.93 17.07
CA GLN A 313 6.53 7.38 15.79
C GLN A 313 6.75 8.90 15.72
N GLY A 314 6.12 9.69 16.58
CA GLY A 314 6.40 11.13 16.70
C GLY A 314 7.86 11.43 17.01
N ALA A 315 8.58 10.47 17.59
CA ALA A 315 10.02 10.58 17.81
C ALA A 315 10.83 10.71 16.52
N ILE A 316 10.39 10.11 15.41
CA ILE A 316 11.05 10.22 14.11
C ILE A 316 11.07 11.68 13.65
N GLY A 317 9.91 12.34 13.73
CA GLY A 317 9.80 13.73 13.39
C GLY A 317 10.63 14.61 14.31
N THR A 318 10.47 14.46 15.64
CA THR A 318 11.19 15.31 16.58
C THR A 318 12.72 15.12 16.50
N ALA A 319 13.21 13.94 16.15
CA ALA A 319 14.64 13.68 15.94
C ALA A 319 15.26 14.49 14.80
N ILE A 320 14.47 14.92 13.82
CA ILE A 320 14.94 15.72 12.69
C ILE A 320 15.20 17.15 13.11
N PHE A 321 14.35 17.72 13.96
CA PHE A 321 14.41 19.15 14.31
C PHE A 321 14.71 19.46 15.77
N PHE A 322 14.99 18.46 16.62
CA PHE A 322 15.43 18.74 17.98
C PHE A 322 16.84 19.36 17.98
N ASP A 323 17.10 20.27 18.94
CA ASP A 323 18.38 20.98 19.09
C ASP A 323 19.57 20.01 19.22
N PRO A 324 20.53 19.99 18.27
CA PRO A 324 21.63 19.02 18.23
C PRO A 324 22.69 19.29 19.31
N THR A 325 22.63 20.45 20.02
CA THR A 325 23.56 20.80 21.06
C THR A 325 23.13 20.33 22.45
N ARG A 326 21.97 19.70 22.56
CA ARG A 326 21.38 19.23 23.82
C ARG A 326 21.66 17.74 24.04
N PRO A 327 21.92 17.37 25.33
CA PRO A 327 22.11 15.96 25.66
C PRO A 327 20.77 15.24 25.71
N VAL A 328 20.78 13.90 25.58
CA VAL A 328 19.58 13.06 25.79
C VAL A 328 19.06 13.21 27.21
N HIS A 329 19.97 13.16 28.19
CA HIS A 329 19.63 13.27 29.61
C HIS A 329 20.15 14.59 30.20
N SER A 330 19.28 15.27 30.94
CA SER A 330 19.62 16.58 31.60
C SER A 330 20.40 16.44 32.90
N GLY A 331 20.36 15.24 33.50
CA GLY A 331 20.84 15.05 34.88
C GLY A 331 19.79 15.42 35.96
N ASP A 332 18.68 16.05 35.59
CA ASP A 332 17.50 16.31 36.43
C ASP A 332 16.48 15.17 36.25
N THR A 333 16.00 14.60 37.34
CA THR A 333 15.07 13.47 37.34
C THR A 333 13.60 13.86 37.07
N SER A 334 13.29 15.16 37.03
CA SER A 334 11.90 15.68 36.94
C SER A 334 11.19 15.15 35.70
N PHE A 335 11.60 15.01 34.58
CA PHE A 335 10.85 14.52 33.40
C PHE A 335 11.40 13.17 32.95
N GLY A 336 11.64 12.26 33.90
CA GLY A 336 12.24 10.95 33.61
C GLY A 336 13.75 11.04 33.35
N GLY A 337 14.38 12.17 33.66
CA GLY A 337 15.81 12.41 33.40
C GLY A 337 16.12 12.97 32.03
N TYR A 338 15.16 13.10 31.15
CA TYR A 338 15.33 13.58 29.76
C TYR A 338 15.49 15.11 29.74
N PHE A 339 16.29 15.60 28.81
CA PHE A 339 16.35 17.05 28.57
C PHE A 339 15.06 17.53 27.93
N GLU A 340 14.42 18.53 28.54
CA GLU A 340 13.22 19.18 28.02
C GLU A 340 13.33 20.70 28.04
N TRP A 341 12.70 21.35 27.08
CA TRP A 341 12.58 22.82 27.10
C TRP A 341 11.50 23.24 28.10
N LEU A 342 11.87 24.13 29.05
CA LEU A 342 10.99 24.50 30.14
C LEU A 342 10.47 25.93 30.04
N MET A 343 9.27 26.14 30.55
CA MET A 343 8.68 27.44 30.83
C MET A 343 9.32 28.04 32.11
N PRO A 344 9.17 29.34 32.40
CA PRO A 344 9.74 29.96 33.62
C PRO A 344 9.26 29.35 34.92
N ASN A 345 8.09 28.73 34.91
CA ASN A 345 7.54 28.06 36.08
C ASN A 345 8.09 26.64 36.26
N GLY A 346 9.05 26.20 35.43
CA GLY A 346 9.67 24.88 35.49
C GLY A 346 8.86 23.75 34.85
N THR A 347 7.72 24.05 34.22
CA THR A 347 6.95 23.04 33.47
C THR A 347 7.46 22.90 32.04
N PRO A 348 7.27 21.71 31.38
CA PRO A 348 7.63 21.55 29.98
C PRO A 348 6.89 22.54 29.08
N SER A 349 7.62 23.15 28.14
CA SER A 349 7.02 24.02 27.12
C SER A 349 6.06 23.24 26.23
N THR A 350 4.83 23.70 26.07
CA THR A 350 3.81 23.03 25.24
C THR A 350 4.10 23.18 23.73
N LEU A 351 4.84 24.23 23.35
CA LEU A 351 5.14 24.56 21.95
C LEU A 351 6.50 24.03 21.49
N SER A 352 7.35 23.52 22.41
CA SER A 352 8.63 22.95 22.02
C SER A 352 8.48 21.49 21.56
N PRO A 353 9.37 21.03 20.66
CA PRO A 353 9.51 19.61 20.45
C PRO A 353 9.87 18.92 21.77
N LYS A 354 9.43 17.68 21.94
CA LYS A 354 9.79 16.85 23.08
C LYS A 354 11.01 16.02 22.76
N ASN A 355 11.78 15.67 23.79
CA ASN A 355 12.95 14.81 23.63
C ASN A 355 12.59 13.52 22.88
N PRO A 356 13.23 13.21 21.72
CA PRO A 356 12.88 12.06 20.90
C PRO A 356 12.97 10.71 21.63
N VAL A 357 14.02 10.53 22.46
CA VAL A 357 14.19 9.31 23.27
C VAL A 357 13.14 9.28 24.38
N GLY A 358 12.88 10.41 25.03
CA GLY A 358 11.84 10.55 26.04
C GLY A 358 10.44 10.19 25.53
N LEU A 359 10.11 10.57 24.27
CA LEU A 359 8.85 10.20 23.62
C LEU A 359 8.68 8.69 23.47
N ILE A 360 9.77 7.99 23.16
CA ILE A 360 9.75 6.52 22.98
C ILE A 360 9.67 5.83 24.34
N ASP A 361 10.48 6.26 25.31
CA ASP A 361 10.67 5.52 26.55
C ASP A 361 9.54 5.73 27.55
N THR A 362 8.88 6.88 27.52
CA THR A 362 7.79 7.21 28.44
C THR A 362 6.42 6.79 27.95
N ARG A 363 6.25 6.34 26.68
CA ARG A 363 4.98 5.86 26.16
C ARG A 363 4.97 4.33 26.06
N ASN A 364 4.03 3.70 26.73
CA ASN A 364 3.74 2.27 26.63
C ASN A 364 2.41 2.09 25.85
N ASP A 365 2.49 1.78 24.57
CA ASP A 365 1.34 1.42 23.73
C ASP A 365 1.43 -0.07 23.44
N ILE A 366 0.73 -0.86 24.23
CA ILE A 366 0.74 -2.32 24.16
C ILE A 366 -0.61 -2.78 23.66
N GLY A 367 -0.62 -3.48 22.56
CA GLY A 367 -1.85 -3.98 21.99
C GLY A 367 -1.63 -5.22 21.17
N GLY A 368 -2.73 -5.81 20.79
CA GLY A 368 -2.70 -7.00 19.95
C GLY A 368 -4.06 -7.30 19.36
N GLY A 369 -4.12 -8.39 18.61
CA GLY A 369 -5.36 -8.82 17.99
C GLY A 369 -5.41 -10.32 17.82
N LEU A 370 -6.63 -10.85 17.85
CA LEU A 370 -6.93 -12.19 17.42
C LEU A 370 -7.74 -12.09 16.15
N ARG A 371 -7.31 -12.81 15.11
CA ARG A 371 -8.02 -12.90 13.84
C ARG A 371 -8.24 -14.36 13.51
N SER A 372 -9.45 -14.70 13.12
CA SER A 372 -9.81 -16.04 12.64
C SER A 372 -10.57 -15.92 11.34
N LEU A 373 -10.25 -16.79 10.40
CA LEU A 373 -10.88 -16.88 9.09
C LEU A 373 -11.04 -18.34 8.74
N GLY A 374 -12.21 -18.72 8.25
CA GLY A 374 -12.42 -20.08 7.80
C GLY A 374 -13.69 -20.27 7.03
N ASN A 375 -13.69 -21.33 6.20
CA ASN A 375 -14.85 -21.76 5.47
C ASN A 375 -14.87 -23.27 5.30
N VAL A 376 -16.07 -23.79 5.04
CA VAL A 376 -16.31 -25.14 4.58
C VAL A 376 -17.06 -25.05 3.25
N LEU A 377 -16.41 -25.54 2.19
CA LEU A 377 -16.99 -25.66 0.86
C LEU A 377 -17.34 -27.12 0.61
N PHE A 378 -18.63 -27.42 0.56
CA PHE A 378 -19.15 -28.71 0.15
C PHE A 378 -19.27 -28.74 -1.38
N ASP A 379 -18.73 -29.78 -2.02
CA ASP A 379 -18.86 -30.08 -3.44
C ASP A 379 -19.59 -31.43 -3.56
N PHE A 380 -20.86 -31.38 -3.97
CA PHE A 380 -21.69 -32.57 -4.18
C PHE A 380 -21.89 -32.81 -5.66
N ARG A 381 -21.60 -34.04 -6.13
CA ARG A 381 -21.64 -34.50 -7.51
C ARG A 381 -22.74 -35.54 -7.69
N PRO A 382 -24.00 -35.13 -7.90
CA PRO A 382 -25.14 -36.09 -8.01
C PRO A 382 -25.10 -36.94 -9.26
N MET A 383 -24.56 -36.42 -10.38
CA MET A 383 -24.55 -37.02 -11.70
C MET A 383 -23.14 -37.21 -12.29
N GLY A 384 -22.16 -37.59 -11.46
CA GLY A 384 -20.75 -37.68 -11.87
C GLY A 384 -20.07 -36.33 -11.92
N ASP A 385 -19.05 -36.19 -12.79
CA ASP A 385 -18.19 -34.99 -12.83
C ASP A 385 -18.75 -33.84 -13.70
N ASP A 386 -19.96 -34.03 -14.29
CA ASP A 386 -20.56 -32.98 -15.11
C ASP A 386 -21.37 -31.96 -14.30
N LEU A 387 -22.05 -32.40 -13.23
CA LEU A 387 -22.85 -31.52 -12.38
C LEU A 387 -22.30 -31.47 -10.96
N HIS A 388 -21.91 -30.29 -10.54
CA HIS A 388 -21.48 -29.98 -9.18
C HIS A 388 -22.47 -29.02 -8.52
N LEU A 389 -22.83 -29.32 -7.28
CA LEU A 389 -23.61 -28.45 -6.41
C LEU A 389 -22.71 -28.03 -5.24
N PHE A 390 -22.52 -26.75 -5.10
CA PHE A 390 -21.64 -26.18 -4.07
C PHE A 390 -22.44 -25.46 -3.01
N LEU A 391 -22.01 -25.66 -1.73
CA LEU A 391 -22.45 -24.87 -0.60
C LEU A 391 -21.20 -24.41 0.17
N ASN A 392 -20.95 -23.09 0.21
CA ASN A 392 -19.84 -22.46 0.92
C ASN A 392 -20.37 -21.70 2.13
N LEU A 393 -19.93 -22.10 3.30
CA LEU A 393 -20.23 -21.44 4.57
C LEU A 393 -18.93 -20.94 5.17
N GLY A 394 -18.83 -19.65 5.38
CA GLY A 394 -17.59 -19.06 5.84
C GLY A 394 -17.77 -17.84 6.73
N GLY A 395 -16.67 -17.45 7.38
CA GLY A 395 -16.65 -16.24 8.16
C GLY A 395 -15.25 -15.82 8.58
N GLU A 396 -15.17 -14.56 8.96
CA GLU A 396 -14.00 -13.94 9.52
C GLU A 396 -14.39 -13.20 10.80
N TYR A 397 -13.57 -13.35 11.84
CA TYR A 397 -13.65 -12.58 13.06
C TYR A 397 -12.30 -11.95 13.34
N SER A 398 -12.31 -10.66 13.64
CA SER A 398 -11.11 -9.93 14.03
C SER A 398 -11.42 -9.09 15.27
N THR A 399 -10.54 -9.15 16.25
CA THR A 399 -10.54 -8.24 17.39
C THR A 399 -9.17 -7.61 17.55
N ARG A 400 -9.15 -6.38 18.00
CA ARG A 400 -7.95 -5.66 18.39
C ARG A 400 -8.24 -4.92 19.68
N SER A 401 -7.30 -5.01 20.64
CA SER A 401 -7.39 -4.30 21.91
C SER A 401 -6.00 -3.89 22.39
N GLY A 402 -5.95 -2.88 23.25
CA GLY A 402 -4.70 -2.43 23.84
C GLY A 402 -4.90 -1.32 24.86
N THR A 403 -3.76 -0.96 25.48
CA THR A 403 -3.64 0.15 26.42
C THR A 403 -2.53 1.10 26.01
N ILE A 404 -2.73 2.37 26.31
CA ILE A 404 -1.71 3.41 26.14
C ILE A 404 -1.50 4.01 27.53
N ASP A 405 -0.28 3.85 28.06
CA ASP A 405 0.10 4.37 29.36
C ASP A 405 1.28 5.35 29.20
N VAL A 406 1.10 6.59 29.67
CA VAL A 406 2.12 7.62 29.70
C VAL A 406 2.16 8.17 31.14
N PRO A 407 3.31 8.10 31.84
CA PRO A 407 3.39 8.57 33.22
C PRO A 407 3.19 10.07 33.35
N ALA A 408 2.70 10.53 34.50
CA ALA A 408 2.39 11.94 34.75
C ALA A 408 3.59 12.89 34.61
N TYR A 409 4.82 12.38 34.81
CA TYR A 409 6.04 13.17 34.64
C TYR A 409 6.47 13.29 33.19
N ALA A 410 5.93 12.52 32.25
CA ALA A 410 6.32 12.59 30.85
C ALA A 410 5.98 13.95 30.24
N ALA A 411 6.97 14.63 29.67
CA ALA A 411 6.81 15.97 29.11
C ALA A 411 5.77 16.03 27.97
N SER A 412 5.54 14.93 27.27
CA SER A 412 4.57 14.86 26.16
C SER A 412 3.11 15.05 26.62
N ASN A 413 2.74 14.53 27.79
CA ASN A 413 1.38 14.55 28.34
C ASN A 413 1.31 15.22 29.72
N TYR A 414 2.30 16.06 30.06
CA TYR A 414 2.44 16.66 31.37
C TYR A 414 1.20 17.46 31.79
N THR A 415 0.65 18.27 30.89
CA THR A 415 -0.54 19.11 31.16
C THR A 415 -1.78 18.33 31.52
N ASN A 416 -1.89 17.09 31.05
CA ASN A 416 -3.00 16.19 31.32
C ASN A 416 -2.73 15.23 32.50
N GLY A 417 -1.56 15.34 33.14
CA GLY A 417 -1.15 14.42 34.21
C GLY A 417 -0.86 13.01 33.70
N GLY A 418 -0.32 12.89 32.48
CA GLY A 418 -0.08 11.61 31.81
C GLY A 418 -1.29 11.09 31.03
N GLU A 419 -1.30 9.79 30.75
CA GLU A 419 -2.35 9.11 29.98
C GLU A 419 -2.50 7.67 30.42
N ALA A 420 -3.74 7.17 30.57
CA ALA A 420 -4.09 5.76 30.82
C ALA A 420 -5.33 5.39 30.02
N ASN A 421 -5.14 5.16 28.72
CA ASN A 421 -6.22 4.95 27.79
C ASN A 421 -6.36 3.49 27.37
N LYS A 422 -7.54 3.10 26.93
CA LYS A 422 -7.87 1.81 26.34
C LYS A 422 -8.47 1.97 24.96
N TYR A 423 -8.22 0.99 24.09
CA TYR A 423 -8.90 0.89 22.81
C TYR A 423 -9.29 -0.55 22.50
N GLU A 424 -10.41 -0.73 21.79
CA GLU A 424 -10.91 -2.04 21.39
C GLU A 424 -11.72 -1.90 20.10
N SER A 425 -11.66 -2.92 19.25
CA SER A 425 -12.49 -3.02 18.05
C SER A 425 -12.74 -4.47 17.68
N HIS A 426 -13.93 -4.73 17.11
CA HIS A 426 -14.36 -6.04 16.62
C HIS A 426 -14.88 -5.90 15.19
N SER A 427 -14.55 -6.86 14.34
CA SER A 427 -15.08 -6.96 12.99
C SER A 427 -15.54 -8.39 12.74
N TYR A 428 -16.72 -8.51 12.15
CA TYR A 428 -17.35 -9.78 11.79
C TYR A 428 -17.69 -9.75 10.30
N ASN A 429 -17.40 -10.85 9.61
CA ASN A 429 -17.77 -11.10 8.24
C ASN A 429 -18.37 -12.50 8.16
N ARG A 430 -19.55 -12.65 7.55
CA ARG A 430 -20.27 -13.93 7.40
C ARG A 430 -20.60 -14.13 5.96
N LEU A 431 -20.36 -15.33 5.44
CA LEU A 431 -20.61 -15.72 4.05
C LEU A 431 -21.49 -16.95 3.99
N LEU A 432 -22.48 -16.91 3.11
CA LEU A 432 -23.23 -18.06 2.62
C LEU A 432 -23.29 -17.99 1.10
N GLU A 433 -22.82 -19.01 0.40
CA GLU A 433 -22.92 -19.13 -1.05
C GLU A 433 -23.47 -20.51 -1.42
N ALA A 434 -24.40 -20.52 -2.34
CA ALA A 434 -24.92 -21.75 -2.92
C ALA A 434 -24.92 -21.60 -4.43
N TYR A 435 -24.23 -22.49 -5.14
CA TYR A 435 -24.14 -22.42 -6.60
C TYR A 435 -24.01 -23.78 -7.23
N MET A 436 -24.36 -23.86 -8.51
CA MET A 436 -24.16 -25.02 -9.34
C MET A 436 -23.16 -24.74 -10.45
N ASN A 437 -22.44 -25.74 -10.85
CA ASN A 437 -21.63 -25.75 -12.05
C ASN A 437 -21.99 -26.99 -12.88
N ASN A 438 -22.29 -26.80 -14.15
CA ASN A 438 -22.69 -27.89 -15.05
C ASN A 438 -21.88 -27.83 -16.34
N LYS A 439 -21.17 -28.90 -16.66
CA LYS A 439 -20.46 -29.08 -17.92
C LYS A 439 -21.35 -29.77 -18.95
N VAL A 440 -21.46 -29.16 -20.11
CA VAL A 440 -22.28 -29.65 -21.21
C VAL A 440 -21.45 -29.72 -22.48
N SER A 441 -21.37 -30.88 -23.11
CA SER A 441 -20.66 -31.07 -24.39
C SER A 441 -21.65 -31.43 -25.50
N LEU A 442 -21.71 -30.60 -26.54
CA LEU A 442 -22.58 -30.72 -27.69
C LEU A 442 -21.75 -30.74 -28.97
N GLY A 443 -21.16 -31.89 -29.31
CA GLY A 443 -20.27 -32.01 -30.45
C GLY A 443 -19.02 -31.14 -30.29
N ALA A 444 -18.83 -30.17 -31.17
CA ALA A 444 -17.71 -29.23 -31.14
C ALA A 444 -17.79 -28.17 -30.00
N LEU A 445 -18.97 -27.98 -29.43
CA LEU A 445 -19.23 -27.00 -28.40
C LEU A 445 -19.16 -27.65 -27.01
N SER A 446 -18.22 -27.17 -26.15
CA SER A 446 -18.18 -27.48 -24.73
C SER A 446 -18.57 -26.23 -23.94
N MET A 447 -19.46 -26.36 -22.99
CA MET A 447 -19.93 -25.27 -22.14
C MET A 447 -19.77 -25.62 -20.66
N ASP A 448 -19.34 -24.62 -19.88
CA ASP A 448 -19.32 -24.65 -18.41
C ASP A 448 -20.30 -23.58 -17.94
N ILE A 449 -21.40 -23.99 -17.31
CA ILE A 449 -22.51 -23.13 -16.89
C ILE A 449 -22.51 -23.06 -15.36
N THR A 450 -22.30 -21.88 -14.82
CA THR A 450 -22.38 -21.60 -13.38
C THR A 450 -23.57 -20.70 -13.08
N ALA A 451 -24.34 -21.01 -12.04
CA ALA A 451 -25.42 -20.16 -11.53
C ALA A 451 -25.46 -20.23 -10.01
N GLY A 452 -25.69 -19.12 -9.35
CA GLY A 452 -25.62 -19.13 -7.90
C GLY A 452 -26.19 -17.91 -7.20
N TYR A 453 -26.21 -18.05 -5.89
CA TYR A 453 -26.63 -17.08 -4.89
C TYR A 453 -25.51 -16.88 -3.87
N SER A 454 -25.30 -15.64 -3.44
CA SER A 454 -24.34 -15.29 -2.37
C SER A 454 -24.98 -14.28 -1.41
N PHE A 455 -24.75 -14.47 -0.13
CA PHE A 455 -25.07 -13.50 0.92
C PHE A 455 -23.81 -13.28 1.74
N GLN A 456 -23.45 -12.01 1.95
CA GLN A 456 -22.36 -11.62 2.84
C GLN A 456 -22.81 -10.48 3.74
N GLY A 457 -22.51 -10.58 5.04
CA GLY A 457 -22.83 -9.56 6.04
C GLY A 457 -21.61 -9.18 6.86
N TRP A 458 -21.47 -7.89 7.12
CA TRP A 458 -20.39 -7.32 7.94
C TRP A 458 -20.95 -6.57 9.12
N ARG A 459 -20.25 -6.61 10.24
CA ARG A 459 -20.47 -5.76 11.41
C ARG A 459 -19.15 -5.29 11.96
N ASN A 460 -19.03 -3.99 12.21
CA ASN A 460 -17.90 -3.38 12.89
C ASN A 460 -18.38 -2.73 14.17
N TYR A 461 -17.79 -3.14 15.30
CA TYR A 461 -18.12 -2.62 16.62
C TYR A 461 -16.85 -2.12 17.31
N SER A 462 -16.87 -0.87 17.77
CA SER A 462 -15.79 -0.27 18.55
C SER A 462 -16.39 0.42 19.78
N PRO A 463 -16.22 -0.15 20.99
CA PRO A 463 -16.66 0.50 22.23
C PRO A 463 -15.89 1.80 22.44
N SER A 464 -16.52 2.75 23.11
CA SER A 464 -15.89 3.99 23.51
C SER A 464 -15.44 3.92 24.97
N PHE A 465 -14.24 4.39 25.24
CA PHE A 465 -13.69 4.49 26.60
C PHE A 465 -13.43 5.96 26.95
N ALA A 466 -13.49 6.28 28.23
CA ALA A 466 -13.03 7.57 28.71
C ALA A 466 -11.52 7.72 28.54
N ASN A 467 -11.05 8.91 28.22
CA ASN A 467 -9.62 9.23 28.29
C ASN A 467 -9.28 9.58 29.73
N LEU A 468 -8.29 8.94 30.29
CA LEU A 468 -7.88 9.08 31.67
C LEU A 468 -6.45 9.63 31.76
N SER A 469 -6.19 10.39 32.84
CA SER A 469 -4.82 10.70 33.26
C SER A 469 -4.11 9.44 33.80
N ALA A 470 -2.81 9.50 34.01
CA ALA A 470 -2.04 8.42 34.64
C ALA A 470 -2.56 8.05 36.05
N ASN A 471 -3.20 8.97 36.75
CA ASN A 471 -3.78 8.75 38.07
C ASN A 471 -5.23 8.21 38.03
N GLY A 472 -5.80 8.08 36.83
CA GLY A 472 -7.18 7.60 36.63
C GLY A 472 -8.24 8.71 36.64
N ASP A 473 -7.85 9.97 36.68
CA ASP A 473 -8.80 11.10 36.57
C ASP A 473 -9.31 11.22 35.14
N THR A 474 -10.60 11.47 34.95
CA THR A 474 -11.22 11.59 33.64
C THR A 474 -10.83 12.91 32.97
N ILE A 475 -10.07 12.83 31.89
CA ILE A 475 -9.73 13.97 31.01
C ILE A 475 -10.92 14.25 30.07
N SER A 476 -11.47 13.22 29.46
CA SER A 476 -12.69 13.31 28.65
C SER A 476 -13.55 12.06 28.81
N PRO A 477 -14.88 12.20 28.91
CA PRO A 477 -15.79 11.06 29.05
C PRO A 477 -15.82 10.21 27.78
N ALA A 478 -16.26 8.96 27.92
CA ALA A 478 -16.56 8.10 26.78
C ALA A 478 -17.68 8.70 25.91
N ASN A 479 -17.62 8.49 24.61
CA ASN A 479 -18.73 8.80 23.73
C ASN A 479 -19.91 7.87 24.10
N PRO A 480 -21.11 8.41 24.42
CA PRO A 480 -22.26 7.59 24.77
C PRO A 480 -22.80 6.73 23.62
N PHE A 481 -22.38 7.02 22.41
CA PHE A 481 -22.73 6.28 21.19
C PHE A 481 -21.49 5.60 20.61
N PRO A 482 -21.20 4.34 21.01
CA PRO A 482 -20.10 3.57 20.40
C PRO A 482 -20.37 3.35 18.91
N GLN A 483 -19.31 3.13 18.14
CA GLN A 483 -19.46 2.77 16.75
C GLN A 483 -20.00 1.34 16.66
N ASP A 484 -21.15 1.14 16.03
CA ASP A 484 -21.73 -0.15 15.72
C ASP A 484 -22.42 -0.06 14.35
N THR A 485 -21.75 -0.55 13.33
CA THR A 485 -22.18 -0.46 11.95
C THR A 485 -22.36 -1.82 11.33
N GLU A 486 -23.46 -2.01 10.59
CA GLU A 486 -23.76 -3.25 9.88
C GLU A 486 -24.10 -2.95 8.42
N ASN A 487 -23.61 -3.78 7.52
CA ASN A 487 -24.02 -3.78 6.13
C ASN A 487 -24.10 -5.21 5.59
N ALA A 488 -24.88 -5.39 4.52
CA ALA A 488 -25.07 -6.67 3.88
C ALA A 488 -25.13 -6.54 2.35
N LEU A 489 -24.67 -7.58 1.67
CA LEU A 489 -24.71 -7.74 0.22
C LEU A 489 -25.36 -9.06 -0.11
N MET A 490 -26.39 -9.02 -0.96
CA MET A 490 -27.08 -10.18 -1.53
C MET A 490 -26.88 -10.20 -3.03
N SER A 491 -26.61 -11.36 -3.61
CA SER A 491 -26.23 -11.45 -5.02
C SER A 491 -26.81 -12.67 -5.71
N PHE A 492 -27.24 -12.48 -6.96
CA PHE A 492 -27.58 -13.57 -7.89
C PHE A 492 -26.67 -13.45 -9.12
N TYR A 493 -26.14 -14.57 -9.59
CA TYR A 493 -25.23 -14.55 -10.72
C TYR A 493 -25.33 -15.78 -11.60
N GLY A 494 -24.99 -15.59 -12.87
CA GLY A 494 -24.82 -16.63 -13.84
C GLY A 494 -23.63 -16.37 -14.75
N ARG A 495 -22.90 -17.41 -15.11
CA ARG A 495 -21.79 -17.39 -16.06
C ARG A 495 -21.89 -18.59 -17.01
N VAL A 496 -21.57 -18.35 -18.26
CA VAL A 496 -21.39 -19.38 -19.29
C VAL A 496 -19.99 -19.19 -19.89
N ASN A 497 -19.16 -20.21 -19.80
CA ASN A 497 -17.93 -20.34 -20.57
C ASN A 497 -18.15 -21.34 -21.67
N GLY A 498 -17.95 -20.96 -22.92
CA GLY A 498 -18.07 -21.79 -24.11
C GLY A 498 -16.72 -21.96 -24.81
N ASN A 499 -16.44 -23.18 -25.26
CA ASN A 499 -15.28 -23.50 -26.07
C ASN A 499 -15.77 -24.25 -27.32
N ILE A 500 -15.47 -23.72 -28.50
CA ILE A 500 -15.81 -24.30 -29.79
C ILE A 500 -14.52 -24.78 -30.45
N ASP A 501 -14.32 -26.08 -30.57
CA ASP A 501 -13.19 -26.77 -31.21
C ASP A 501 -11.80 -26.27 -30.70
N ASN A 502 -11.71 -25.79 -29.48
CA ASN A 502 -10.53 -25.11 -28.94
C ASN A 502 -10.06 -23.88 -29.76
N LYS A 503 -10.86 -23.43 -30.73
CA LYS A 503 -10.60 -22.26 -31.58
C LYS A 503 -11.18 -20.99 -30.98
N TYR A 504 -12.49 -21.04 -30.68
CA TYR A 504 -13.26 -19.88 -30.23
C TYR A 504 -13.71 -20.09 -28.80
N LEU A 505 -13.36 -19.15 -27.96
CA LEU A 505 -13.69 -19.12 -26.55
C LEU A 505 -14.67 -17.98 -26.29
N LEU A 506 -15.71 -18.23 -25.51
CA LEU A 506 -16.72 -17.27 -25.12
C LEU A 506 -16.88 -17.30 -23.60
N THR A 507 -16.91 -16.14 -22.97
CA THR A 507 -17.37 -16.00 -21.58
C THR A 507 -18.46 -14.94 -21.52
N ALA A 508 -19.61 -15.26 -20.94
CA ALA A 508 -20.67 -14.32 -20.64
C ALA A 508 -21.07 -14.42 -19.16
N THR A 509 -21.16 -13.29 -18.47
CA THR A 509 -21.55 -13.24 -17.05
C THR A 509 -22.61 -12.18 -16.84
N LEU A 510 -23.59 -12.48 -16.03
CA LEU A 510 -24.57 -11.54 -15.53
C LEU A 510 -24.68 -11.68 -14.02
N ARG A 511 -24.56 -10.57 -13.30
CA ARG A 511 -24.69 -10.55 -11.85
C ARG A 511 -25.57 -9.37 -11.40
N ALA A 512 -26.46 -9.64 -10.46
CA ALA A 512 -27.28 -8.64 -9.78
C ALA A 512 -26.92 -8.61 -8.29
N ASP A 513 -26.49 -7.46 -7.80
CA ASP A 513 -26.09 -7.25 -6.41
C ASP A 513 -27.03 -6.26 -5.72
N GLY A 514 -27.54 -6.59 -4.53
CA GLY A 514 -28.34 -5.73 -3.67
C GLY A 514 -27.60 -5.40 -2.39
N SER A 515 -27.30 -4.11 -2.17
CA SER A 515 -26.58 -3.62 -0.99
C SER A 515 -27.49 -2.88 -0.02
N SER A 516 -27.31 -3.14 1.27
CA SER A 516 -27.99 -2.38 2.33
C SER A 516 -27.47 -0.93 2.51
N ARG A 517 -26.36 -0.57 1.86
CA ARG A 517 -25.76 0.78 1.91
C ARG A 517 -26.50 1.81 1.06
N PHE A 518 -27.50 1.37 0.30
CA PHE A 518 -28.30 2.23 -0.58
C PHE A 518 -29.79 2.11 -0.30
N SER A 519 -30.55 3.14 -0.68
CA SER A 519 -31.99 3.18 -0.54
C SER A 519 -32.67 2.05 -1.30
N LYS A 520 -33.94 1.79 -1.01
CA LYS A 520 -34.71 0.73 -1.66
C LYS A 520 -34.71 0.86 -3.18
N GLU A 521 -34.75 2.08 -3.69
CA GLU A 521 -34.80 2.41 -5.12
C GLU A 521 -33.45 2.22 -5.83
N SER A 522 -32.32 2.46 -5.14
CA SER A 522 -30.95 2.43 -5.69
C SER A 522 -30.16 1.18 -5.32
N ARG A 523 -30.73 0.30 -4.48
CA ARG A 523 -30.05 -0.83 -3.82
C ARG A 523 -29.52 -1.88 -4.80
N TRP A 524 -30.18 -2.12 -5.95
CA TRP A 524 -29.83 -3.14 -6.88
C TRP A 524 -28.97 -2.62 -8.04
N GLY A 525 -27.79 -3.20 -8.22
CA GLY A 525 -26.90 -2.98 -9.35
C GLY A 525 -26.85 -4.21 -10.26
N LEU A 526 -26.82 -3.99 -11.58
CA LEU A 526 -26.67 -5.04 -12.59
C LEU A 526 -25.31 -4.91 -13.26
N PHE A 527 -24.57 -6.02 -13.31
CA PHE A 527 -23.17 -6.09 -13.76
C PHE A 527 -22.99 -7.14 -14.86
N PRO A 528 -23.24 -6.80 -16.14
CA PRO A 528 -23.00 -7.67 -17.29
C PRO A 528 -21.54 -7.66 -17.72
N SER A 529 -21.05 -8.80 -18.25
CA SER A 529 -19.78 -8.85 -18.96
C SER A 529 -19.79 -9.91 -20.07
N ALA A 530 -18.97 -9.68 -21.09
CA ALA A 530 -18.74 -10.63 -22.17
C ALA A 530 -17.26 -10.59 -22.60
N ALA A 531 -16.70 -11.73 -22.97
CA ALA A 531 -15.37 -11.83 -23.55
C ALA A 531 -15.28 -12.89 -24.61
N LEU A 532 -14.41 -12.67 -25.58
CA LEU A 532 -14.12 -13.56 -26.69
C LEU A 532 -12.61 -13.85 -26.72
N GLY A 533 -12.26 -15.09 -26.99
CA GLY A 533 -10.91 -15.54 -27.26
C GLY A 533 -10.85 -16.26 -28.59
N TRP A 534 -9.80 -16.01 -29.35
CA TRP A 534 -9.53 -16.68 -30.61
C TRP A 534 -8.13 -17.31 -30.58
N ASN A 535 -8.07 -18.63 -30.56
CA ASN A 535 -6.84 -19.38 -30.66
C ASN A 535 -6.43 -19.50 -32.14
N VAL A 536 -5.66 -18.53 -32.62
CA VAL A 536 -5.28 -18.36 -34.03
C VAL A 536 -4.55 -19.59 -34.58
N LEU A 537 -3.73 -20.24 -33.74
CA LEU A 537 -2.98 -21.44 -34.16
C LEU A 537 -3.84 -22.66 -34.49
N GLN A 538 -5.08 -22.68 -34.04
CA GLN A 538 -6.03 -23.79 -34.34
C GLN A 538 -6.69 -23.62 -35.69
N GLU A 539 -6.39 -22.53 -36.42
CA GLU A 539 -6.93 -22.31 -37.76
C GLU A 539 -6.13 -23.01 -38.85
N ASP A 540 -6.81 -23.48 -39.91
CA ASP A 540 -6.20 -24.24 -40.97
C ASP A 540 -5.10 -23.44 -41.71
N PHE A 541 -5.24 -22.12 -41.82
CA PHE A 541 -4.23 -21.25 -42.44
C PHE A 541 -2.94 -21.14 -41.62
N MET A 542 -2.94 -21.57 -40.36
CA MET A 542 -1.77 -21.59 -39.45
C MET A 542 -1.16 -22.98 -39.31
N ALA A 543 -1.71 -24.02 -39.96
CA ALA A 543 -1.28 -25.40 -39.76
C ALA A 543 0.19 -25.66 -40.09
N ASP A 544 0.78 -24.97 -41.10
CA ASP A 544 2.14 -25.17 -41.57
C ASP A 544 3.15 -24.21 -40.94
N GLN A 545 2.72 -23.28 -40.07
CA GLN A 545 3.63 -22.33 -39.44
C GLN A 545 4.43 -23.02 -38.32
N GLN A 546 5.68 -22.59 -38.11
CA GLN A 546 6.63 -23.13 -37.12
C GLN A 546 7.21 -22.07 -36.18
N VAL A 547 6.77 -20.82 -36.29
CA VAL A 547 7.29 -19.69 -35.53
C VAL A 547 6.65 -19.60 -34.15
N PHE A 548 5.31 -19.70 -34.10
CA PHE A 548 4.56 -19.56 -32.86
C PHE A 548 4.29 -20.94 -32.23
N SER A 549 4.43 -21.02 -30.93
CA SER A 549 4.01 -22.16 -30.10
C SER A 549 2.62 -21.94 -29.50
N SER A 550 2.23 -20.68 -29.31
CA SER A 550 0.90 -20.24 -28.94
C SER A 550 0.62 -18.86 -29.53
N LEU A 551 -0.61 -18.62 -30.00
CA LEU A 551 -1.04 -17.31 -30.47
C LEU A 551 -2.54 -17.20 -30.24
N LYS A 552 -2.94 -16.31 -29.29
CA LYS A 552 -4.34 -16.10 -28.91
C LYS A 552 -4.66 -14.62 -28.85
N LEU A 553 -5.73 -14.21 -29.50
CA LEU A 553 -6.30 -12.87 -29.41
C LEU A 553 -7.48 -12.91 -28.43
N ARG A 554 -7.53 -11.97 -27.48
CA ARG A 554 -8.61 -11.84 -26.51
C ARG A 554 -9.22 -10.44 -26.56
N THR A 555 -10.52 -10.35 -26.40
CA THR A 555 -11.21 -9.08 -26.17
C THR A 555 -12.32 -9.27 -25.15
N GLY A 556 -12.51 -8.29 -24.30
CA GLY A 556 -13.53 -8.35 -23.26
C GLY A 556 -14.08 -6.98 -22.92
N TRP A 557 -15.34 -6.97 -22.53
CA TRP A 557 -16.04 -5.80 -22.01
C TRP A 557 -16.91 -6.22 -20.82
N GLY A 558 -17.04 -5.34 -19.85
CA GLY A 558 -17.98 -5.57 -18.74
C GLY A 558 -18.07 -4.39 -17.80
N ILE A 559 -19.11 -4.41 -16.98
CA ILE A 559 -19.38 -3.43 -15.94
C ILE A 559 -19.19 -4.10 -14.58
N THR A 560 -18.45 -3.44 -13.70
CA THR A 560 -18.31 -3.80 -12.28
C THR A 560 -18.75 -2.63 -11.41
N GLY A 561 -19.17 -2.91 -10.17
CA GLY A 561 -19.63 -1.90 -9.23
C GLY A 561 -18.62 -1.64 -8.11
N GLN A 562 -18.84 -0.55 -7.38
CA GLN A 562 -18.22 -0.26 -6.10
C GLN A 562 -19.30 0.18 -5.11
N GLN A 563 -19.33 -0.48 -3.95
CA GLN A 563 -20.27 -0.17 -2.85
C GLN A 563 -19.58 0.35 -1.60
N ASP A 564 -18.26 0.37 -1.57
CA ASP A 564 -17.50 0.68 -0.36
C ASP A 564 -17.52 2.19 -0.10
N VAL A 565 -18.71 2.66 0.25
CA VAL A 565 -18.95 4.03 0.67
C VAL A 565 -18.43 4.22 2.10
N TYR A 566 -17.91 5.40 2.38
CA TYR A 566 -17.37 5.75 3.70
C TYR A 566 -18.38 5.60 4.85
N ASN A 567 -19.68 5.75 4.58
CA ASN A 567 -20.75 5.67 5.57
C ASN A 567 -21.79 4.63 5.15
N ASP A 568 -21.99 3.59 5.95
CA ASP A 568 -22.99 2.54 5.70
C ASP A 568 -24.44 3.07 5.66
N TYR A 569 -24.68 4.27 6.19
CA TYR A 569 -26.01 4.92 6.37
C TYR A 569 -26.11 6.28 5.69
N GLY A 570 -25.25 6.58 4.71
CA GLY A 570 -25.19 7.89 4.05
C GLY A 570 -26.46 8.30 3.29
N TYR A 571 -27.38 7.36 3.06
CA TYR A 571 -28.66 7.60 2.38
C TYR A 571 -29.83 7.91 3.35
N VAL A 572 -29.64 7.84 4.66
CA VAL A 572 -30.66 8.15 5.66
C VAL A 572 -30.21 9.31 6.55
N PRO A 573 -31.16 10.11 7.07
CA PRO A 573 -30.83 11.16 8.01
C PRO A 573 -30.22 10.57 9.28
N ASN A 574 -29.05 11.04 9.64
CA ASN A 574 -28.32 10.66 10.84
C ASN A 574 -28.01 11.88 11.69
N TYR A 575 -27.62 11.62 12.94
CA TYR A 575 -27.14 12.65 13.86
C TYR A 575 -25.75 12.26 14.37
N SER A 576 -24.82 13.19 14.29
CA SER A 576 -23.52 13.06 14.91
C SER A 576 -23.48 13.77 16.26
N TYR A 577 -22.73 13.17 17.19
CA TYR A 577 -22.48 13.79 18.49
C TYR A 577 -21.44 14.91 18.34
N GLY A 578 -21.78 16.10 18.82
CA GLY A 578 -20.89 17.25 18.77
C GLY A 578 -19.58 16.99 19.53
N THR A 579 -18.49 17.65 19.11
CA THR A 579 -17.22 17.60 19.87
C THR A 579 -17.41 18.14 21.27
N LEU A 580 -16.60 17.72 22.23
CA LEU A 580 -16.64 18.17 23.62
C LEU A 580 -16.52 19.70 23.79
N THR A 581 -15.94 20.37 22.78
CA THR A 581 -15.80 21.84 22.73
C THR A 581 -17.04 22.54 22.14
N ALA A 582 -17.97 21.80 21.54
CA ALA A 582 -19.20 22.33 20.94
C ALA A 582 -20.40 22.04 21.85
N GLN A 583 -20.51 22.79 22.93
CA GLN A 583 -21.54 22.63 23.95
C GLN A 583 -22.45 23.84 24.01
N TYR A 584 -23.73 23.61 24.41
CA TYR A 584 -24.67 24.64 24.78
C TYR A 584 -24.83 24.70 26.30
N GLN A 585 -24.89 25.88 26.82
CA GLN A 585 -25.15 26.10 28.25
C GLN A 585 -26.66 26.12 28.51
N PHE A 586 -27.16 25.17 29.29
CA PHE A 586 -28.51 25.15 29.82
C PHE A 586 -28.43 25.36 31.34
N GLY A 587 -28.77 26.58 31.79
CA GLY A 587 -28.57 26.95 33.17
C GLY A 587 -27.09 26.90 33.58
N ASN A 588 -26.74 26.03 34.52
CA ASN A 588 -25.39 25.82 34.99
C ASN A 588 -24.73 24.56 34.38
N GLN A 589 -25.38 23.93 33.39
CA GLN A 589 -24.89 22.71 32.77
C GLN A 589 -24.49 22.96 31.30
N TRP A 590 -23.34 22.47 30.91
CA TRP A 590 -22.87 22.40 29.52
C TRP A 590 -23.29 21.06 28.91
N VAL A 591 -24.03 21.09 27.82
CA VAL A 591 -24.61 19.93 27.17
C VAL A 591 -24.13 19.86 25.72
N ASN A 592 -23.58 18.72 25.33
CA ASN A 592 -23.31 18.43 23.91
C ASN A 592 -24.63 18.14 23.22
N ILE A 593 -24.82 18.69 22.04
CA ILE A 593 -26.00 18.43 21.23
C ILE A 593 -25.66 17.54 20.04
N LEU A 594 -26.68 16.80 19.61
CA LEU A 594 -26.64 16.05 18.36
C LEU A 594 -26.83 17.03 17.19
N ARG A 595 -26.01 16.88 16.17
CA ARG A 595 -26.10 17.65 14.91
C ARG A 595 -26.61 16.73 13.82
N PRO A 596 -27.60 17.14 13.02
CA PRO A 596 -28.02 16.36 11.87
C PRO A 596 -26.93 16.41 10.79
N ASP A 597 -26.63 15.24 10.21
CA ASP A 597 -25.71 15.09 9.10
C ASP A 597 -26.45 15.27 7.77
N ALA A 598 -25.74 15.76 6.75
CA ALA A 598 -26.27 15.77 5.40
C ALA A 598 -26.38 14.35 4.87
N TYR A 599 -27.43 14.08 4.11
CA TYR A 599 -27.66 12.77 3.49
C TYR A 599 -28.16 12.91 2.05
N ASP A 600 -27.91 11.89 1.23
CA ASP A 600 -28.48 11.76 -0.11
C ASP A 600 -29.25 10.44 -0.23
N TYR A 601 -30.58 10.52 -0.27
CA TYR A 601 -31.45 9.36 -0.41
C TYR A 601 -31.23 8.60 -1.74
N ASN A 602 -30.75 9.30 -2.79
CA ASN A 602 -30.52 8.75 -4.13
C ASN A 602 -29.10 8.20 -4.30
N LEU A 603 -28.34 8.10 -3.21
CA LEU A 603 -27.00 7.53 -3.24
C LEU A 603 -27.02 6.14 -3.92
N GLN A 604 -26.10 5.92 -4.88
CA GLN A 604 -26.08 4.72 -5.69
C GLN A 604 -24.64 4.21 -5.92
N TRP A 605 -24.54 3.10 -6.60
CA TRP A 605 -23.31 2.42 -6.99
C TRP A 605 -22.41 3.31 -7.87
N GLU A 606 -21.10 3.33 -7.60
CA GLU A 606 -20.14 3.70 -8.63
C GLU A 606 -20.05 2.56 -9.64
N LYS A 607 -19.99 2.86 -10.93
CA LYS A 607 -19.97 1.87 -12.02
C LYS A 607 -18.71 2.04 -12.86
N THR A 608 -17.96 0.96 -13.03
CA THR A 608 -16.75 0.94 -13.86
C THR A 608 -16.97 0.04 -15.07
N ALA A 609 -17.03 0.65 -16.24
CA ALA A 609 -17.01 -0.06 -17.52
C ALA A 609 -15.57 -0.26 -17.98
N THR A 610 -15.17 -1.51 -18.22
CA THR A 610 -13.82 -1.87 -18.67
C THR A 610 -13.88 -2.54 -20.03
N THR A 611 -13.05 -2.06 -20.97
CA THR A 611 -12.78 -2.72 -22.25
C THR A 611 -11.32 -3.16 -22.26
N ASN A 612 -11.05 -4.39 -22.68
CA ASN A 612 -9.72 -4.97 -22.77
C ASN A 612 -9.53 -5.66 -24.12
N VAL A 613 -8.36 -5.47 -24.74
CA VAL A 613 -7.91 -6.22 -25.92
C VAL A 613 -6.51 -6.73 -25.62
N ALA A 614 -6.25 -8.01 -25.85
CA ALA A 614 -4.98 -8.62 -25.50
C ALA A 614 -4.52 -9.63 -26.54
N LEU A 615 -3.19 -9.75 -26.68
CA LEU A 615 -2.51 -10.72 -27.48
C LEU A 615 -1.61 -11.58 -26.58
N ASP A 616 -1.87 -12.88 -26.51
CA ASP A 616 -1.00 -13.86 -25.88
C ASP A 616 -0.19 -14.55 -26.98
N PHE A 617 1.12 -14.70 -26.74
CA PHE A 617 2.03 -15.32 -27.71
C PHE A 617 3.04 -16.23 -27.03
N GLY A 618 3.52 -17.21 -27.79
CA GLY A 618 4.59 -18.10 -27.37
C GLY A 618 5.48 -18.48 -28.55
N PHE A 619 6.78 -18.61 -28.31
CA PHE A 619 7.80 -18.98 -29.28
C PHE A 619 8.67 -20.10 -28.72
N PHE A 620 9.36 -20.84 -29.62
CA PHE A 620 10.35 -21.87 -29.27
C PHE A 620 9.80 -22.92 -28.29
N LYS A 621 8.64 -23.50 -28.57
CA LYS A 621 7.91 -24.42 -27.68
C LYS A 621 7.59 -23.80 -26.33
N ASN A 622 7.12 -22.53 -26.34
CA ASN A 622 6.79 -21.70 -25.17
C ASN A 622 7.97 -21.36 -24.25
N ARG A 623 9.21 -21.58 -24.65
CA ARG A 623 10.38 -21.10 -23.88
C ARG A 623 10.41 -19.58 -23.77
N VAL A 624 9.83 -18.89 -24.73
CA VAL A 624 9.56 -17.45 -24.67
C VAL A 624 8.06 -17.30 -24.83
N ASN A 625 7.39 -16.80 -23.79
CA ASN A 625 5.95 -16.53 -23.82
C ASN A 625 5.62 -15.21 -23.15
N GLY A 626 4.48 -14.64 -23.50
CA GLY A 626 4.08 -13.38 -22.93
C GLY A 626 2.70 -12.94 -23.36
N SER A 627 2.31 -11.78 -22.85
CA SER A 627 1.06 -11.10 -23.20
C SER A 627 1.26 -9.60 -23.34
N ILE A 628 0.45 -8.99 -24.19
CA ILE A 628 0.29 -7.53 -24.29
C ILE A 628 -1.18 -7.24 -24.15
N ASP A 629 -1.57 -6.44 -23.16
CA ASP A 629 -2.94 -6.04 -22.87
C ASP A 629 -3.10 -4.53 -23.07
N LEU A 630 -4.13 -4.11 -23.79
CA LEU A 630 -4.59 -2.74 -23.95
C LEU A 630 -5.93 -2.60 -23.22
N TYR A 631 -6.07 -1.61 -22.36
CA TYR A 631 -7.30 -1.45 -21.60
C TYR A 631 -7.75 0.01 -21.49
N LYS A 632 -9.06 0.16 -21.33
CA LYS A 632 -9.71 1.42 -20.95
C LYS A 632 -10.77 1.12 -19.89
N LYS A 633 -10.68 1.80 -18.74
CA LYS A 633 -11.65 1.78 -17.64
C LYS A 633 -12.32 3.14 -17.57
N ASN A 634 -13.63 3.21 -17.59
CA ASN A 634 -14.41 4.43 -17.38
C ASN A 634 -15.29 4.23 -16.14
N THR A 635 -15.05 5.01 -15.10
CA THR A 635 -15.88 5.01 -13.89
C THR A 635 -16.81 6.21 -13.90
N THR A 636 -18.08 5.95 -13.70
CA THR A 636 -19.16 6.97 -13.61
C THR A 636 -19.81 6.89 -12.24
N ASP A 637 -20.60 7.90 -11.92
CA ASP A 637 -21.33 8.00 -10.65
C ASP A 637 -20.36 7.98 -9.44
N LEU A 638 -19.17 8.59 -9.58
CA LEU A 638 -18.19 8.66 -8.51
C LEU A 638 -18.78 9.36 -7.28
N LEU A 639 -18.52 8.79 -6.12
CA LEU A 639 -18.86 9.37 -4.84
C LEU A 639 -17.96 10.56 -4.54
N GLY A 640 -18.57 11.71 -4.27
CA GLY A 640 -17.87 12.94 -3.93
C GLY A 640 -18.57 13.68 -2.80
N VAL A 641 -17.79 14.27 -1.89
CA VAL A 641 -18.32 15.22 -0.91
C VAL A 641 -18.28 16.60 -1.52
N ILE A 642 -19.42 17.09 -1.98
CA ILE A 642 -19.55 18.38 -2.67
C ILE A 642 -20.17 19.45 -1.77
N PRO A 643 -19.82 20.74 -1.97
CA PRO A 643 -20.55 21.84 -1.36
C PRO A 643 -21.94 21.94 -1.99
N ILE A 644 -22.94 22.28 -1.18
CA ILE A 644 -24.31 22.49 -1.61
C ILE A 644 -24.82 23.83 -1.07
N PRO A 645 -25.81 24.46 -1.72
CA PRO A 645 -26.39 25.72 -1.24
C PRO A 645 -26.92 25.59 0.18
N ALA A 646 -26.72 26.62 1.00
CA ALA A 646 -27.20 26.65 2.38
C ALA A 646 -28.72 26.46 2.42
N GLY A 647 -29.21 25.64 3.35
CA GLY A 647 -30.63 25.37 3.54
C GLY A 647 -31.20 24.28 2.62
N THR A 648 -30.42 23.71 1.69
CA THR A 648 -30.89 22.62 0.84
C THR A 648 -30.73 21.24 1.49
N ASN A 649 -29.89 21.15 2.55
CA ASN A 649 -29.67 19.95 3.36
C ASN A 649 -29.25 20.37 4.78
N PHE A 650 -29.05 19.45 5.70
CA PHE A 650 -28.67 19.72 7.09
C PHE A 650 -27.24 20.23 7.27
N SER A 651 -26.37 20.07 6.25
CA SER A 651 -25.01 20.60 6.19
C SER A 651 -24.81 21.33 4.86
N ASN A 652 -23.75 22.12 4.75
CA ASN A 652 -23.35 22.77 3.51
C ASN A 652 -22.48 21.85 2.60
N ARG A 653 -22.32 20.59 2.97
CA ARG A 653 -21.61 19.56 2.19
C ARG A 653 -22.37 18.25 2.27
N VAL A 654 -22.46 17.51 1.18
CA VAL A 654 -23.12 16.21 1.09
C VAL A 654 -22.30 15.22 0.30
N LEU A 655 -22.31 13.96 0.73
CA LEU A 655 -21.79 12.84 -0.04
C LEU A 655 -22.84 12.45 -1.09
N THR A 656 -22.50 12.52 -2.36
CA THR A 656 -23.41 12.19 -3.47
C THR A 656 -22.63 11.66 -4.68
N ASN A 657 -23.33 11.11 -5.67
CA ASN A 657 -22.74 10.60 -6.91
C ASN A 657 -22.63 11.73 -7.94
N VAL A 658 -21.41 12.21 -8.23
CA VAL A 658 -21.25 13.40 -9.06
C VAL A 658 -20.12 13.33 -10.08
N GLY A 659 -19.14 12.48 -9.90
CA GLY A 659 -17.92 12.47 -10.68
C GLY A 659 -17.84 11.38 -11.77
N SER A 660 -16.86 11.52 -12.64
CA SER A 660 -16.44 10.46 -13.56
C SER A 660 -14.92 10.54 -13.79
N MET A 661 -14.31 9.40 -14.05
CA MET A 661 -12.89 9.31 -14.37
C MET A 661 -12.60 8.20 -15.38
N SER A 662 -11.43 8.27 -16.02
CA SER A 662 -10.94 7.24 -16.91
C SER A 662 -9.52 6.81 -16.55
N ASN A 663 -9.23 5.52 -16.78
CA ASN A 663 -7.89 4.96 -16.79
C ASN A 663 -7.66 4.26 -18.12
N THR A 664 -6.58 4.63 -18.81
CA THR A 664 -6.20 4.02 -20.09
C THR A 664 -4.76 3.56 -19.98
N GLY A 665 -4.47 2.34 -20.42
CA GLY A 665 -3.11 1.84 -20.29
C GLY A 665 -2.78 0.66 -21.19
N ILE A 666 -1.48 0.33 -21.15
CA ILE A 666 -0.88 -0.82 -21.79
C ILE A 666 -0.07 -1.60 -20.75
N GLU A 667 -0.18 -2.90 -20.80
CA GLU A 667 0.57 -3.85 -19.96
C GLU A 667 1.29 -4.84 -20.87
N ALA A 668 2.51 -5.19 -20.55
CA ALA A 668 3.28 -6.22 -21.24
C ALA A 668 3.95 -7.14 -20.22
N MET A 669 3.94 -8.42 -20.49
CA MET A 669 4.65 -9.44 -19.73
C MET A 669 5.41 -10.35 -20.69
N LEU A 670 6.64 -10.69 -20.32
CA LEU A 670 7.48 -11.61 -21.09
C LEU A 670 8.18 -12.57 -20.12
N ASN A 671 7.94 -13.85 -20.29
CA ASN A 671 8.60 -14.93 -19.58
C ASN A 671 9.57 -15.62 -20.55
N MET A 672 10.78 -15.91 -20.09
CA MET A 672 11.82 -16.55 -20.87
C MET A 672 12.50 -17.66 -20.08
N VAL A 673 12.57 -18.83 -20.65
CA VAL A 673 13.40 -19.95 -20.18
C VAL A 673 14.63 -20.02 -21.09
N LEU A 674 15.72 -19.41 -20.64
CA LEU A 674 16.95 -19.29 -21.44
C LEU A 674 17.71 -20.61 -21.51
N ILE A 675 17.81 -21.27 -20.36
CA ILE A 675 18.47 -22.58 -20.23
C ILE A 675 17.53 -23.47 -19.41
N ASP A 676 17.33 -24.69 -19.90
CA ASP A 676 16.61 -25.74 -19.19
C ASP A 676 17.22 -27.08 -19.55
N ASN A 677 18.00 -27.63 -18.63
CA ASN A 677 18.59 -28.95 -18.71
C ASN A 677 18.78 -29.56 -17.32
N GLU A 678 19.17 -30.82 -17.23
CA GLU A 678 19.30 -31.57 -15.97
C GLU A 678 20.11 -30.86 -14.87
N ASN A 679 21.11 -30.08 -15.23
CA ASN A 679 22.03 -29.43 -14.29
C ASN A 679 21.78 -27.93 -14.14
N THR A 680 21.16 -27.29 -15.12
CA THR A 680 21.06 -25.81 -15.18
C THR A 680 19.69 -25.40 -15.66
N ASN A 681 19.07 -24.52 -14.88
CA ASN A 681 17.86 -23.82 -15.26
C ASN A 681 18.06 -22.31 -15.11
N TRP A 682 17.65 -21.53 -16.12
CA TRP A 682 17.71 -20.08 -16.10
C TRP A 682 16.44 -19.50 -16.66
N GLU A 683 15.68 -18.86 -15.78
CA GLU A 683 14.41 -18.23 -16.07
C GLU A 683 14.49 -16.72 -15.86
N MET A 684 13.80 -15.96 -16.71
CA MET A 684 13.63 -14.51 -16.60
C MET A 684 12.15 -14.13 -16.78
N ASN A 685 11.72 -13.16 -16.01
CA ASN A 685 10.43 -12.51 -16.16
C ASN A 685 10.64 -11.00 -16.28
N LEU A 686 10.05 -10.40 -17.30
CA LEU A 686 9.99 -8.97 -17.55
C LEU A 686 8.53 -8.57 -17.57
N ASN A 687 8.19 -7.48 -16.90
CA ASN A 687 6.86 -6.89 -16.99
C ASN A 687 6.97 -5.36 -17.01
N ALA A 688 6.05 -4.74 -17.73
CA ALA A 688 5.96 -3.30 -17.85
C ALA A 688 4.50 -2.87 -17.96
N SER A 689 4.18 -1.72 -17.42
CA SER A 689 2.87 -1.10 -17.58
C SER A 689 2.97 0.41 -17.66
N VAL A 690 2.09 0.98 -18.47
CA VAL A 690 1.85 2.42 -18.57
C VAL A 690 0.38 2.66 -18.27
N ASN A 691 0.07 3.56 -17.36
CA ASN A 691 -1.30 3.96 -17.03
C ASN A 691 -1.43 5.47 -17.05
N ARG A 692 -2.50 5.98 -17.65
CA ARG A 692 -2.93 7.38 -17.59
C ARG A 692 -4.30 7.43 -16.92
N ASN A 693 -4.36 8.11 -15.79
CA ASN A 693 -5.59 8.43 -15.08
C ASN A 693 -6.03 9.85 -15.45
N GLU A 694 -7.33 10.09 -15.58
CA GLU A 694 -7.90 11.40 -15.88
C GLU A 694 -9.29 11.52 -15.26
N ILE A 695 -9.54 12.57 -14.52
CA ILE A 695 -10.87 12.95 -14.03
C ILE A 695 -11.61 13.65 -15.17
N THR A 696 -12.76 13.11 -15.57
CA THR A 696 -13.52 13.61 -16.71
C THR A 696 -14.71 14.47 -16.32
N LYS A 697 -15.16 14.37 -15.04
CA LYS A 697 -16.28 15.16 -14.53
C LYS A 697 -16.20 15.26 -12.99
N LEU A 698 -16.56 16.44 -12.41
CA LEU A 698 -16.62 16.67 -10.96
C LEU A 698 -17.88 17.40 -10.48
N THR A 699 -18.70 17.91 -11.37
CA THR A 699 -19.91 18.69 -11.06
C THR A 699 -21.13 18.10 -11.77
N MET A 700 -22.31 18.25 -11.16
CA MET A 700 -23.57 17.79 -11.77
C MET A 700 -23.87 18.53 -13.08
N VAL A 701 -23.67 19.86 -13.06
CA VAL A 701 -23.78 20.74 -14.23
C VAL A 701 -22.37 21.19 -14.61
N PRO A 702 -21.97 21.16 -15.89
CA PRO A 702 -20.67 21.68 -16.29
C PRO A 702 -20.47 23.11 -15.79
N ASP A 703 -19.39 23.31 -15.03
CA ASP A 703 -18.99 24.60 -14.47
C ASP A 703 -17.49 24.81 -14.75
N THR A 704 -17.20 25.70 -15.68
CA THR A 704 -15.83 26.03 -16.08
C THR A 704 -15.10 26.88 -15.03
N THR A 705 -15.82 27.44 -14.07
CA THR A 705 -15.23 28.23 -12.97
C THR A 705 -14.83 27.35 -11.78
N HIS A 706 -15.29 26.11 -11.76
CA HIS A 706 -14.95 25.14 -10.70
C HIS A 706 -13.56 24.58 -10.92
N LEU A 707 -12.56 25.10 -10.21
CA LEU A 707 -11.15 24.66 -10.32
C LEU A 707 -10.95 23.18 -9.96
N GLY A 708 -11.76 22.64 -9.04
CA GLY A 708 -11.65 21.27 -8.55
C GLY A 708 -11.85 21.14 -7.06
N ILE A 709 -11.58 19.94 -6.52
CA ILE A 709 -11.68 19.62 -5.09
C ILE A 709 -10.27 19.57 -4.51
N GLN A 710 -9.92 20.55 -3.69
CA GLN A 710 -8.62 20.58 -3.02
C GLN A 710 -8.53 19.45 -1.98
N VAL A 711 -7.39 18.75 -1.97
CA VAL A 711 -7.07 17.58 -1.15
C VAL A 711 -5.60 17.62 -0.75
N GLY A 712 -5.14 16.61 0.03
CA GLY A 712 -3.72 16.51 0.37
C GLY A 712 -3.30 17.61 1.35
N GLY A 713 -3.86 17.58 2.57
CA GLY A 713 -3.46 18.48 3.65
C GLY A 713 -1.98 18.33 4.02
N ILE A 714 -1.31 19.46 4.25
CA ILE A 714 0.09 19.52 4.65
C ILE A 714 0.21 19.97 6.10
N ALA A 715 1.26 19.51 6.78
CA ALA A 715 1.66 20.09 8.06
C ALA A 715 2.22 21.49 7.80
N GLY A 716 1.96 22.44 8.71
CA GLY A 716 2.31 23.83 8.48
C GLY A 716 1.21 24.64 7.81
N GLY A 717 0.50 25.42 8.60
CA GLY A 717 -0.66 26.19 8.20
C GLY A 717 -1.95 25.36 8.19
N VAL A 718 -2.83 25.65 9.13
CA VAL A 718 -4.12 24.95 9.24
C VAL A 718 -4.96 25.18 7.97
N GLY A 719 -5.34 24.08 7.31
CA GLY A 719 -6.20 24.09 6.13
C GLY A 719 -5.48 24.20 4.79
N ASN A 720 -4.15 24.28 4.76
CA ASN A 720 -3.39 24.24 3.50
C ASN A 720 -3.44 22.85 2.87
N THR A 721 -3.66 22.83 1.57
CA THR A 721 -3.65 21.63 0.73
C THR A 721 -2.72 21.86 -0.46
N ILE A 722 -2.03 20.80 -0.87
CA ILE A 722 -1.05 20.88 -1.97
C ILE A 722 -1.48 20.10 -3.21
N GLN A 723 -2.61 19.43 -3.14
CA GLN A 723 -3.13 18.62 -4.23
C GLN A 723 -4.58 19.03 -4.58
N ILE A 724 -4.99 18.70 -5.79
CA ILE A 724 -6.34 18.95 -6.27
C ILE A 724 -6.85 17.79 -7.14
N HIS A 725 -8.13 17.49 -7.04
CA HIS A 725 -8.85 16.73 -8.04
C HIS A 725 -9.48 17.72 -9.03
N ALA A 726 -8.98 17.78 -10.26
CA ALA A 726 -9.45 18.71 -11.30
C ALA A 726 -9.84 17.97 -12.59
N VAL A 727 -10.83 18.48 -13.30
CA VAL A 727 -11.24 17.91 -14.60
C VAL A 727 -10.10 18.05 -15.62
N GLY A 728 -9.83 17.00 -16.38
CA GLY A 728 -8.74 16.94 -17.35
C GLY A 728 -7.37 16.54 -16.75
N ALA A 729 -7.29 16.38 -15.44
CA ALA A 729 -6.06 16.03 -14.73
C ALA A 729 -6.16 14.67 -14.01
N PRO A 730 -5.02 14.04 -13.70
CA PRO A 730 -4.98 12.87 -12.82
C PRO A 730 -5.49 13.18 -11.41
N MET A 731 -5.91 12.13 -10.69
CA MET A 731 -6.17 12.25 -9.25
C MET A 731 -4.93 12.71 -8.50
N TYR A 732 -5.13 13.54 -7.46
CA TYR A 732 -4.06 14.03 -6.59
C TYR A 732 -2.99 14.84 -7.34
N SER A 733 -3.34 15.52 -8.47
CA SER A 733 -2.43 16.45 -9.14
C SER A 733 -2.00 17.55 -8.18
N PHE A 734 -0.73 17.94 -8.23
CA PHE A 734 -0.23 19.01 -7.39
C PHE A 734 -0.75 20.37 -7.83
N PHE A 735 -1.02 21.23 -6.84
CA PHE A 735 -1.63 22.54 -7.02
C PHE A 735 -0.95 23.54 -6.09
N SER A 736 -0.07 24.37 -6.67
CA SER A 736 0.81 25.25 -5.93
C SER A 736 1.22 26.47 -6.74
N TYR A 737 1.87 27.45 -6.10
CA TYR A 737 2.52 28.54 -6.80
C TYR A 737 3.77 28.04 -7.53
N ARG A 738 4.06 28.67 -8.70
CA ARG A 738 5.31 28.45 -9.42
C ARG A 738 6.39 29.33 -8.83
N GLN A 739 7.46 28.71 -8.29
CA GLN A 739 8.59 29.38 -7.66
C GLN A 739 9.43 30.11 -8.70
N LEU A 740 9.85 31.36 -8.41
CA LEU A 740 10.87 32.07 -9.15
C LEU A 740 12.26 31.81 -8.55
N PHE A 741 13.29 31.93 -9.38
CA PHE A 741 14.68 31.69 -9.02
C PHE A 741 15.54 32.88 -9.43
N ASP A 742 16.59 33.16 -8.63
CA ASP A 742 17.59 34.16 -8.93
C ASP A 742 18.54 33.70 -10.06
N GLU A 743 19.48 34.57 -10.47
CA GLU A 743 20.48 34.29 -11.51
C GLU A 743 21.39 33.09 -11.18
N ASN A 744 21.53 32.73 -9.91
CA ASN A 744 22.32 31.59 -9.44
C ASN A 744 21.49 30.30 -9.32
N GLY A 745 20.19 30.34 -9.66
CA GLY A 745 19.29 29.21 -9.51
C GLY A 745 18.80 28.97 -8.07
N ARG A 746 18.92 29.97 -7.18
CA ARG A 746 18.43 29.93 -5.83
C ARG A 746 16.96 30.35 -5.78
N PRO A 747 16.08 29.62 -5.12
CA PRO A 747 14.67 29.99 -5.02
C PRO A 747 14.52 31.29 -4.22
N ILE A 748 13.67 32.18 -4.72
CA ILE A 748 13.45 33.51 -4.15
C ILE A 748 12.42 33.40 -3.02
N GLU A 749 12.75 33.99 -1.87
CA GLU A 749 11.87 33.97 -0.71
C GLU A 749 10.90 35.14 -0.69
N ARG A 750 9.63 34.91 -0.52
CA ARG A 750 8.64 35.96 -0.20
C ARG A 750 8.99 36.63 1.14
N ASN A 751 8.93 37.97 1.17
CA ASN A 751 9.33 38.83 2.29
C ASN A 751 10.84 38.78 2.61
N GLY A 752 11.66 38.22 1.71
CA GLY A 752 13.11 38.26 1.79
C GLY A 752 13.65 39.69 1.56
N ASP A 753 14.96 39.88 1.77
CA ASP A 753 15.65 41.11 1.43
C ASP A 753 16.14 41.01 -0.02
N ILE A 754 15.74 41.97 -0.88
CA ILE A 754 16.06 41.93 -2.32
C ILE A 754 17.57 41.86 -2.57
N SER A 755 18.38 42.52 -1.69
CA SER A 755 19.83 42.47 -1.79
C SER A 755 20.42 41.06 -1.57
N SER A 756 19.63 40.14 -1.06
CA SER A 756 20.06 38.76 -0.81
C SER A 756 19.96 37.88 -2.07
N TYR A 757 19.36 38.37 -3.16
CA TYR A 757 19.12 37.61 -4.37
C TYR A 757 19.65 38.30 -5.61
N ALA A 758 20.57 37.64 -6.31
CA ALA A 758 21.19 38.20 -7.51
C ALA A 758 20.22 38.22 -8.68
N GLY A 759 20.16 39.36 -9.38
CA GLY A 759 19.36 39.55 -10.60
C GLY A 759 17.87 39.82 -10.37
N VAL A 760 17.41 39.86 -9.12
CA VAL A 760 16.03 40.20 -8.78
C VAL A 760 15.88 41.74 -8.76
N VAL A 761 14.88 42.26 -9.44
CA VAL A 761 14.59 43.70 -9.54
C VAL A 761 13.56 44.09 -8.50
N ASP A 762 13.90 45.06 -7.67
CA ASP A 762 12.98 45.69 -6.74
C ASP A 762 12.00 46.57 -7.51
N THR A 763 10.77 46.08 -7.70
CA THR A 763 9.80 46.71 -8.58
C THR A 763 9.12 47.93 -7.95
N ASP A 764 9.01 47.96 -6.63
CA ASP A 764 8.38 49.04 -5.86
C ASP A 764 9.38 49.91 -5.03
N GLY A 765 10.65 49.54 -5.03
CA GLY A 765 11.73 50.28 -4.37
C GLY A 765 11.73 50.16 -2.85
N ASN A 766 11.09 49.16 -2.22
CA ASN A 766 10.95 49.00 -0.80
C ASN A 766 12.07 48.17 -0.15
N GLY A 767 12.99 47.63 -0.93
CA GLY A 767 14.13 46.83 -0.52
C GLY A 767 13.77 45.41 -0.07
N LYS A 768 12.55 44.96 -0.28
CA LYS A 768 12.05 43.61 0.07
C LYS A 768 11.42 42.92 -1.10
N ILE A 769 11.47 41.61 -1.08
CA ILE A 769 10.79 40.77 -2.05
C ILE A 769 9.33 40.63 -1.63
N ASP A 770 8.45 41.19 -2.41
CA ASP A 770 7.03 40.91 -2.24
C ASP A 770 6.63 39.58 -2.89
N ILE A 771 5.34 39.24 -2.84
CA ILE A 771 4.83 37.96 -3.38
C ILE A 771 5.00 37.90 -4.91
N TYR A 772 5.06 39.04 -5.61
CA TYR A 772 5.19 39.14 -7.08
C TYR A 772 6.60 38.81 -7.58
N GLU A 773 7.59 38.96 -6.72
CA GLU A 773 8.97 38.67 -7.06
C GLU A 773 9.36 37.25 -6.64
N ALA A 774 8.60 36.64 -5.72
CA ALA A 774 8.82 35.27 -5.26
C ALA A 774 8.11 34.23 -6.11
N TYR A 775 6.93 34.54 -6.63
CA TYR A 775 6.11 33.63 -7.43
C TYR A 775 5.68 34.26 -8.76
N GLU A 776 5.44 33.40 -9.75
CA GLU A 776 4.98 33.83 -11.08
C GLU A 776 3.51 34.28 -11.03
N ASP A 777 3.24 35.49 -11.56
CA ASP A 777 1.89 35.98 -11.82
C ASP A 777 1.35 35.32 -13.09
N ILE A 778 0.53 34.29 -12.90
CA ILE A 778 0.05 33.43 -13.98
C ILE A 778 -1.03 34.11 -14.84
N ASN A 779 -1.88 34.91 -14.21
CA ASN A 779 -3.00 35.57 -14.89
C ASN A 779 -2.68 36.98 -15.39
N GLY A 780 -1.52 37.53 -14.98
CA GLY A 780 -1.03 38.86 -15.42
C GLY A 780 -1.84 40.02 -14.87
N ASP A 781 -2.54 39.83 -13.74
CA ASP A 781 -3.37 40.90 -13.14
C ASP A 781 -2.60 41.77 -12.15
N GLY A 782 -1.34 41.44 -11.89
CA GLY A 782 -0.47 42.13 -10.93
C GLY A 782 -0.80 41.84 -9.49
N ILE A 783 -1.51 40.74 -9.16
CA ILE A 783 -1.88 40.34 -7.81
C ILE A 783 -1.67 38.84 -7.60
N ILE A 784 -0.65 38.40 -6.89
CA ILE A 784 -0.46 37.01 -6.56
C ILE A 784 -1.44 36.59 -5.46
N ASN A 785 -2.36 35.68 -5.81
CA ASN A 785 -3.38 35.16 -4.92
C ASN A 785 -3.76 33.73 -5.33
N SER A 786 -4.87 33.19 -4.85
CA SER A 786 -5.30 31.83 -5.19
C SER A 786 -5.57 31.59 -6.70
N SER A 787 -5.70 32.67 -7.50
CA SER A 787 -5.87 32.56 -8.97
C SER A 787 -4.55 32.25 -9.69
N ASP A 788 -3.40 32.41 -9.02
CA ASP A 788 -2.06 32.10 -9.54
C ASP A 788 -1.56 30.72 -9.13
N LEU A 789 -2.39 29.96 -8.39
CA LEU A 789 -2.09 28.56 -8.14
C LEU A 789 -2.16 27.77 -9.43
N VAL A 790 -1.11 27.03 -9.72
CA VAL A 790 -0.96 26.25 -10.97
C VAL A 790 -1.35 24.82 -10.75
N LEU A 791 -2.18 24.29 -11.63
CA LEU A 791 -2.39 22.85 -11.76
C LEU A 791 -1.19 22.25 -12.51
N HIS A 792 -0.33 21.56 -11.78
CA HIS A 792 0.85 20.92 -12.36
C HIS A 792 0.50 19.59 -13.03
N ASP A 793 1.18 19.26 -14.14
CA ASP A 793 1.14 17.91 -14.73
C ASP A 793 2.04 16.93 -13.93
N MET A 794 1.93 17.01 -12.60
CA MET A 794 2.68 16.25 -11.62
C MET A 794 1.69 15.53 -10.71
N THR A 795 1.91 14.23 -10.49
CA THR A 795 1.02 13.38 -9.70
C THR A 795 1.86 12.39 -8.87
N PRO A 796 1.39 11.95 -7.69
CA PRO A 796 2.06 10.92 -6.92
C PRO A 796 1.94 9.52 -7.54
N GLU A 797 1.06 9.33 -8.51
CA GLU A 797 0.90 8.04 -9.17
C GLU A 797 1.91 7.90 -10.32
N PRO A 798 2.71 6.80 -10.36
CA PRO A 798 3.64 6.58 -11.44
C PRO A 798 2.90 6.36 -12.76
N ARG A 799 3.42 6.97 -13.82
CA ARG A 799 2.92 6.75 -15.18
C ARG A 799 3.42 5.44 -15.78
N GLN A 800 4.60 5.00 -15.36
CA GLN A 800 5.26 3.81 -15.87
C GLN A 800 5.75 2.97 -14.70
N ILE A 801 5.48 1.66 -14.76
CA ILE A 801 5.95 0.68 -13.78
C ILE A 801 6.68 -0.42 -14.55
N PHE A 802 7.80 -0.82 -14.03
CA PHE A 802 8.65 -1.87 -14.59
C PHE A 802 9.02 -2.89 -13.52
N GLY A 803 9.01 -4.16 -13.88
CA GLY A 803 9.48 -5.26 -13.05
C GLY A 803 10.40 -6.20 -13.85
N PHE A 804 11.50 -6.61 -13.24
CA PHE A 804 12.41 -7.61 -13.77
C PHE A 804 12.78 -8.59 -12.69
N SER A 805 12.70 -9.87 -12.98
CA SER A 805 13.22 -10.90 -12.08
C SER A 805 13.92 -12.01 -12.88
N THR A 806 14.95 -12.55 -12.30
CA THR A 806 15.67 -13.69 -12.85
C THR A 806 16.01 -14.69 -11.76
N ASN A 807 15.93 -15.98 -12.13
CA ASN A 807 16.30 -17.10 -11.29
C ASN A 807 17.23 -18.00 -12.11
N PHE A 808 18.41 -18.27 -11.56
CA PHE A 808 19.41 -19.15 -12.14
C PHE A 808 19.71 -20.26 -11.14
N SER A 809 19.73 -21.49 -11.60
CA SER A 809 20.19 -22.63 -10.81
C SER A 809 21.17 -23.48 -11.60
N HIS A 810 22.23 -23.92 -10.93
CA HIS A 810 23.23 -24.84 -11.49
C HIS A 810 23.61 -25.88 -10.44
N LYS A 811 23.27 -27.15 -10.69
CA LYS A 811 23.44 -28.25 -9.74
C LYS A 811 22.83 -27.92 -8.38
N ARG A 812 23.65 -27.74 -7.34
CA ARG A 812 23.22 -27.44 -5.96
C ARG A 812 23.06 -25.95 -5.66
N TRP A 813 23.51 -25.08 -6.56
CA TRP A 813 23.47 -23.62 -6.36
C TRP A 813 22.27 -23.01 -7.06
N GLY A 814 21.65 -22.06 -6.42
CA GLY A 814 20.62 -21.21 -7.01
C GLY A 814 20.85 -19.76 -6.63
N MET A 815 20.60 -18.86 -7.55
CA MET A 815 20.63 -17.41 -7.28
C MET A 815 19.52 -16.71 -8.04
N GLY A 816 19.11 -15.55 -7.54
CA GLY A 816 18.15 -14.72 -8.27
C GLY A 816 18.06 -13.34 -7.70
N MET A 817 17.43 -12.46 -8.48
CA MET A 817 17.21 -11.07 -8.12
C MET A 817 15.87 -10.56 -8.66
N THR A 818 15.37 -9.53 -8.01
CA THR A 818 14.16 -8.82 -8.43
C THR A 818 14.42 -7.32 -8.42
N TRP A 819 14.17 -6.69 -9.56
CA TRP A 819 14.23 -5.25 -9.75
C TRP A 819 12.84 -4.69 -9.99
N ARG A 820 12.63 -3.48 -9.54
CA ARG A 820 11.42 -2.71 -9.79
C ARG A 820 11.77 -1.27 -10.10
N GLY A 821 11.02 -0.65 -11.01
CA GLY A 821 11.13 0.78 -11.31
C GLY A 821 9.75 1.41 -11.40
N GLU A 822 9.62 2.62 -10.90
CA GLU A 822 8.44 3.47 -11.03
C GLU A 822 8.90 4.84 -11.51
N PHE A 823 8.24 5.38 -12.54
CA PHE A 823 8.67 6.61 -13.20
C PHE A 823 7.51 7.57 -13.46
N GLY A 824 7.83 8.86 -13.43
CA GLY A 824 6.89 9.96 -13.69
C GLY A 824 5.96 10.24 -12.51
N GLN A 825 6.38 9.87 -11.31
CA GLN A 825 5.73 10.23 -10.05
C GLN A 825 6.48 11.35 -9.35
N PHE A 826 5.74 12.15 -8.60
CA PHE A 826 6.26 13.27 -7.82
C PHE A 826 5.81 13.16 -6.37
N VAL A 827 6.59 13.74 -5.48
CA VAL A 827 6.33 13.79 -4.03
C VAL A 827 6.51 15.23 -3.56
N TYR A 828 5.55 15.74 -2.82
CA TYR A 828 5.72 16.97 -2.06
C TYR A 828 6.49 16.67 -0.79
N ASN A 829 7.70 17.23 -0.68
CA ASN A 829 8.57 17.08 0.48
C ASN A 829 8.13 18.03 1.61
N ASN A 830 7.11 17.56 2.38
CA ASN A 830 6.58 18.36 3.48
C ASN A 830 7.54 18.44 4.69
N VAL A 831 8.57 17.60 4.75
CA VAL A 831 9.62 17.68 5.76
C VAL A 831 10.46 18.92 5.51
N ASN A 832 10.95 19.09 4.27
CA ASN A 832 11.74 20.27 3.90
C ASN A 832 10.90 21.56 3.94
N SER A 833 9.66 21.54 3.44
CA SER A 833 8.80 22.73 3.46
C SER A 833 8.51 23.23 4.87
N ASN A 834 8.46 22.31 5.85
CA ASN A 834 8.29 22.64 7.26
C ASN A 834 9.61 23.06 7.96
N HIS A 835 10.69 22.32 7.71
CA HIS A 835 11.89 22.39 8.56
C HIS A 835 13.14 22.92 7.85
N ALA A 836 13.02 23.44 6.61
CA ALA A 836 14.12 24.07 5.88
C ALA A 836 14.05 25.61 5.86
N ASN A 837 13.56 26.22 6.93
CA ASN A 837 13.44 27.68 7.03
C ASN A 837 13.78 28.19 8.44
N TYR A 838 14.34 29.40 8.53
CA TYR A 838 14.84 29.96 9.78
C TYR A 838 13.72 30.25 10.80
N PHE A 839 12.46 30.46 10.36
CA PHE A 839 11.33 30.69 11.27
C PHE A 839 11.15 29.53 12.26
N GLU A 840 11.43 28.32 11.82
CA GLU A 840 11.34 27.10 12.66
C GLU A 840 12.39 27.02 13.77
N VAL A 841 13.47 27.80 13.70
CA VAL A 841 14.49 27.82 14.75
C VAL A 841 13.95 28.31 16.12
N GLY A 842 12.78 28.94 16.15
CA GLY A 842 12.10 29.31 17.38
C GLY A 842 12.48 30.68 17.93
N GLY A 843 12.47 31.73 17.09
CA GLY A 843 12.93 33.07 17.42
C GLY A 843 12.36 33.72 18.70
N SER A 844 11.05 33.84 18.82
CA SER A 844 10.36 34.36 20.01
C SER A 844 10.00 33.27 21.01
N MET A 845 10.10 32.02 20.65
CA MET A 845 9.79 30.85 21.48
C MET A 845 10.97 30.52 22.40
N ARG A 846 10.73 29.74 23.44
CA ARG A 846 11.71 29.45 24.49
C ARG A 846 12.58 28.23 24.20
N HIS A 847 12.64 27.79 22.97
CA HIS A 847 13.44 26.65 22.54
C HIS A 847 14.24 26.98 21.28
N LEU A 848 15.11 26.10 20.89
CA LEU A 848 15.81 26.10 19.60
C LEU A 848 15.49 24.78 18.88
N ASN A 849 15.27 24.87 17.59
CA ASN A 849 15.10 23.73 16.71
C ASN A 849 16.23 23.67 15.69
N ASN A 850 16.63 22.46 15.34
CA ASN A 850 17.47 22.20 14.17
C ASN A 850 16.64 22.36 12.89
N LEU A 851 17.31 22.41 11.75
CA LEU A 851 16.72 22.48 10.42
C LEU A 851 17.19 21.32 9.54
N THR A 852 16.43 20.99 8.50
CA THR A 852 16.95 20.11 7.46
C THR A 852 18.04 20.82 6.65
N ALA A 853 18.96 20.03 6.08
CA ALA A 853 20.12 20.59 5.33
C ALA A 853 19.71 21.36 4.06
N ASP A 854 18.47 21.20 3.58
CA ASP A 854 17.95 21.99 2.46
C ASP A 854 17.91 23.51 2.74
N TYR A 855 17.89 23.90 4.03
CA TYR A 855 18.10 25.30 4.44
C TYR A 855 19.39 25.90 3.87
N LEU A 856 20.44 25.11 3.70
CA LEU A 856 21.71 25.60 3.13
C LEU A 856 21.57 25.96 1.65
N ASN A 857 20.63 25.34 0.95
CA ASN A 857 20.32 25.61 -0.45
C ASN A 857 19.43 26.85 -0.59
N THR A 858 18.40 26.94 0.23
CA THR A 858 17.39 28.01 0.14
C THR A 858 17.76 29.25 0.96
N GLY A 859 18.24 29.08 2.16
CA GLY A 859 18.43 30.14 3.15
C GLY A 859 17.14 30.84 3.55
N PHE A 860 15.99 30.23 3.36
CA PHE A 860 14.69 30.81 3.66
C PHE A 860 14.56 31.24 5.11
N LYS A 861 14.05 32.45 5.31
CA LYS A 861 13.74 33.00 6.65
C LYS A 861 12.34 32.63 7.10
N THR A 862 11.41 32.48 6.16
CA THR A 862 10.00 32.22 6.36
C THR A 862 9.54 30.95 5.65
N GLN A 863 8.37 30.47 6.02
CA GLN A 863 7.77 29.26 5.44
C GLN A 863 7.23 29.51 4.04
N GLN A 864 7.54 28.62 3.10
CA GLN A 864 7.12 28.71 1.68
C GLN A 864 6.26 27.48 1.32
N TYR A 865 5.22 27.19 2.08
CA TYR A 865 4.44 25.96 2.01
C TYR A 865 3.81 25.63 0.65
N LEU A 866 3.36 26.61 -0.08
CA LEU A 866 2.66 26.40 -1.35
C LEU A 866 3.59 26.57 -2.57
N SER A 867 4.90 26.48 -2.39
CA SER A 867 5.89 26.54 -3.46
C SER A 867 6.04 25.17 -4.15
N ASP A 868 6.11 25.15 -5.48
CA ASP A 868 6.43 23.95 -6.27
C ASP A 868 7.89 23.51 -6.13
N TYR A 869 8.76 24.33 -5.52
CA TYR A 869 10.13 23.96 -5.15
C TYR A 869 10.20 22.65 -4.37
N TYR A 870 9.20 22.38 -3.52
CA TYR A 870 9.14 21.18 -2.70
C TYR A 870 8.44 19.99 -3.39
N ILE A 871 8.01 20.14 -4.65
CA ILE A 871 7.47 19.03 -5.45
C ILE A 871 8.62 18.39 -6.20
N GLU A 872 9.15 17.31 -5.65
CA GLU A 872 10.32 16.62 -6.16
C GLU A 872 9.96 15.43 -7.06
N GLU A 873 10.75 15.18 -8.11
CA GLU A 873 10.62 13.95 -8.90
C GLU A 873 11.07 12.76 -8.05
N ALA A 874 10.14 11.81 -7.85
CA ALA A 874 10.34 10.61 -7.02
C ALA A 874 10.43 9.33 -7.84
N SER A 875 10.82 9.44 -9.12
CA SER A 875 11.13 8.27 -9.95
C SER A 875 12.28 7.47 -9.36
N TYR A 876 12.19 6.14 -9.43
CA TYR A 876 13.24 5.28 -8.89
C TYR A 876 13.38 3.95 -9.61
N ILE A 877 14.56 3.34 -9.45
CA ILE A 877 14.83 1.92 -9.73
C ILE A 877 15.35 1.30 -8.44
N ARG A 878 14.76 0.17 -8.03
CA ARG A 878 15.12 -0.53 -6.80
C ARG A 878 15.47 -1.99 -7.07
N LEU A 879 16.57 -2.45 -6.49
CA LEU A 879 16.86 -3.86 -6.31
C LEU A 879 16.16 -4.31 -5.03
N ASP A 880 14.94 -4.85 -5.19
CA ASP A 880 14.09 -5.24 -4.07
C ASP A 880 14.61 -6.49 -3.35
N ASN A 881 15.14 -7.46 -4.11
CA ASN A 881 15.58 -8.74 -3.56
C ASN A 881 16.79 -9.30 -4.33
N LEU A 882 17.73 -9.87 -3.57
CA LEU A 882 18.85 -10.66 -4.07
C LEU A 882 18.97 -11.90 -3.18
N TYR A 883 19.12 -13.10 -3.77
CA TYR A 883 19.33 -14.30 -2.99
C TYR A 883 20.36 -15.25 -3.59
N LEU A 884 20.99 -16.02 -2.71
CA LEU A 884 21.85 -17.15 -3.02
C LEU A 884 21.36 -18.36 -2.23
N SER A 885 21.17 -19.50 -2.88
CA SER A 885 20.72 -20.73 -2.23
C SER A 885 21.71 -21.86 -2.51
N TYR A 886 21.83 -22.76 -1.55
CA TYR A 886 22.61 -23.98 -1.68
C TYR A 886 21.81 -25.18 -1.18
N ASP A 887 21.68 -26.18 -2.05
CA ASP A 887 21.08 -27.48 -1.70
C ASP A 887 22.12 -28.32 -0.98
N ILE A 888 21.94 -28.48 0.32
CA ILE A 888 22.86 -29.27 1.17
C ILE A 888 22.79 -30.74 0.77
N GLY A 889 21.70 -31.17 0.15
CA GLY A 889 21.33 -32.56 -0.08
C GLY A 889 20.56 -33.14 1.08
N ASN A 890 20.59 -34.42 1.23
CA ASN A 890 19.86 -35.11 2.29
C ASN A 890 20.66 -35.17 3.59
N LEU A 891 20.06 -34.73 4.68
CA LEU A 891 20.61 -34.86 6.04
C LEU A 891 20.27 -36.24 6.63
N PHE A 892 20.98 -36.64 7.70
CA PHE A 892 20.70 -37.83 8.48
C PHE A 892 20.54 -39.13 7.66
N LYS A 893 21.64 -39.57 7.03
CA LYS A 893 21.72 -40.81 6.23
C LYS A 893 20.88 -40.76 4.95
N ASP A 894 20.96 -39.64 4.24
CA ASP A 894 20.31 -39.41 2.95
C ASP A 894 18.77 -39.44 2.95
N LYS A 895 18.16 -39.12 4.11
CA LYS A 895 16.68 -39.16 4.21
C LYS A 895 15.98 -37.83 4.05
N TYR A 896 16.55 -36.72 4.56
CA TYR A 896 15.83 -35.47 4.71
C TYR A 896 16.45 -34.35 3.90
N PRO A 897 15.84 -33.96 2.78
CA PRO A 897 16.37 -32.86 1.94
C PRO A 897 16.42 -31.57 2.71
N ALA A 898 17.56 -30.87 2.60
CA ALA A 898 17.80 -29.59 3.25
C ALA A 898 18.39 -28.57 2.30
N ARG A 899 17.97 -27.31 2.45
CA ARG A 899 18.45 -26.17 1.68
C ARG A 899 18.70 -24.97 2.59
N ILE A 900 19.81 -24.29 2.37
CA ILE A 900 20.11 -23.00 3.00
C ILE A 900 20.00 -21.90 1.96
N ASN A 901 19.43 -20.75 2.35
CA ASN A 901 19.34 -19.55 1.53
C ASN A 901 19.88 -18.34 2.31
N ALA A 902 20.72 -17.55 1.67
CA ALA A 902 21.06 -16.20 2.10
C ALA A 902 20.36 -15.21 1.18
N SER A 903 19.66 -14.22 1.74
CA SER A 903 19.00 -13.19 0.91
C SER A 903 19.08 -11.81 1.53
N MET A 904 18.99 -10.81 0.68
CA MET A 904 18.96 -9.41 1.04
C MET A 904 17.73 -8.76 0.42
N GLN A 905 16.98 -8.00 1.21
CA GLN A 905 15.80 -7.25 0.77
C GLN A 905 16.07 -5.76 0.88
N ASN A 906 15.39 -4.96 0.05
CA ASN A 906 15.60 -3.52 -0.05
C ASN A 906 17.10 -3.19 -0.22
N VAL A 907 17.72 -3.84 -1.21
CA VAL A 907 19.18 -3.87 -1.40
C VAL A 907 19.72 -2.48 -1.71
N TYR A 908 19.15 -1.83 -2.72
CA TYR A 908 19.53 -0.48 -3.11
C TYR A 908 18.42 0.21 -3.92
N THR A 909 18.29 1.52 -3.73
CA THR A 909 17.34 2.38 -4.47
C THR A 909 18.11 3.49 -5.16
N PHE A 910 17.95 3.60 -6.47
CA PHE A 910 18.43 4.71 -7.29
C PHE A 910 17.28 5.72 -7.44
N THR A 911 17.44 6.93 -6.94
CA THR A 911 16.45 8.00 -7.02
C THR A 911 17.11 9.35 -6.85
N ASN A 912 16.48 10.41 -7.38
CA ASN A 912 16.87 11.80 -7.14
C ASN A 912 16.10 12.42 -5.97
N TYR A 913 15.11 11.70 -5.41
CA TYR A 913 14.32 12.20 -4.30
C TYR A 913 15.17 12.41 -3.04
N SER A 914 15.08 13.59 -2.44
CA SER A 914 15.92 14.01 -1.31
C SER A 914 15.51 13.34 0.01
N GLY A 915 14.21 13.02 0.22
CA GLY A 915 13.68 12.39 1.44
C GLY A 915 14.14 10.94 1.64
N LEU A 916 13.60 10.28 2.67
CA LEU A 916 14.03 8.93 3.09
C LEU A 916 13.78 7.84 2.04
N ASP A 917 12.62 7.87 1.38
CA ASP A 917 12.20 6.87 0.39
C ASP A 917 11.29 7.52 -0.65
N PRO A 918 11.48 7.30 -1.96
CA PRO A 918 10.63 7.87 -3.01
C PRO A 918 9.23 7.25 -3.07
N GLU A 919 9.01 6.12 -2.42
CA GLU A 919 7.75 5.37 -2.44
C GLU A 919 6.81 5.86 -1.34
N ILE A 920 6.28 7.08 -1.50
CA ILE A 920 5.36 7.73 -0.56
C ILE A 920 3.92 7.54 -1.01
N SER A 921 3.12 6.88 -0.16
CA SER A 921 1.69 6.71 -0.43
C SER A 921 0.96 8.05 -0.35
N GLY A 922 0.26 8.44 -1.44
CA GLY A 922 -0.44 9.73 -1.52
C GLY A 922 0.43 10.92 -1.89
N GLY A 923 1.76 10.74 -2.00
CA GLY A 923 2.68 11.74 -2.57
C GLY A 923 2.99 12.93 -1.65
N ILE A 924 2.71 12.85 -0.36
CA ILE A 924 3.10 13.88 0.63
C ILE A 924 3.97 13.19 1.69
N ASP A 925 5.23 13.60 1.76
CA ASP A 925 6.18 13.05 2.75
C ASP A 925 6.05 13.80 4.08
N ASN A 926 5.42 13.14 5.05
CA ASN A 926 5.23 13.61 6.42
C ASN A 926 6.07 12.78 7.41
N MET A 927 7.35 12.52 7.11
CA MET A 927 8.27 11.78 7.99
C MET A 927 7.86 10.31 8.16
N MET A 928 8.07 9.52 7.12
CA MET A 928 7.75 8.10 7.19
C MET A 928 8.72 7.32 8.10
N TYR A 929 8.25 6.22 8.66
CA TYR A 929 9.11 5.24 9.33
C TYR A 929 10.11 4.66 8.31
N PRO A 930 11.45 4.74 8.56
CA PRO A 930 12.45 4.32 7.59
C PRO A 930 12.29 2.86 7.17
N ARG A 931 12.42 2.60 5.88
CA ARG A 931 12.40 1.24 5.34
C ARG A 931 13.77 0.59 5.52
N PRO A 932 13.89 -0.51 6.30
CA PRO A 932 15.18 -1.13 6.56
C PRO A 932 15.66 -1.96 5.38
N ARG A 933 16.96 -2.09 5.24
CA ARG A 933 17.61 -3.19 4.53
C ARG A 933 17.60 -4.42 5.41
N ILE A 934 17.30 -5.60 4.82
CA ILE A 934 17.11 -6.82 5.59
C ILE A 934 18.04 -7.89 5.04
N PHE A 935 18.89 -8.45 5.92
CA PHE A 935 19.73 -9.61 5.60
C PHE A 935 19.11 -10.84 6.25
N ASN A 936 18.84 -11.86 5.46
CA ASN A 936 18.19 -13.09 5.91
C ASN A 936 19.11 -14.29 5.73
N LEU A 937 19.12 -15.18 6.72
CA LEU A 937 19.64 -16.52 6.63
C LEU A 937 18.52 -17.51 6.92
N GLN A 938 18.24 -18.38 5.97
CA GLN A 938 17.09 -19.28 5.99
C GLN A 938 17.55 -20.73 5.85
N LEU A 939 16.96 -21.62 6.66
CA LEU A 939 17.10 -23.07 6.59
C LEU A 939 15.75 -23.71 6.32
N ASN A 940 15.67 -24.57 5.33
CA ASN A 940 14.51 -25.41 5.02
C ASN A 940 14.92 -26.87 5.14
N VAL A 941 14.13 -27.66 5.89
CA VAL A 941 14.33 -29.10 6.03
C VAL A 941 12.97 -29.78 5.87
N SER A 942 12.93 -30.87 5.12
CA SER A 942 11.73 -31.72 4.96
C SER A 942 12.01 -33.11 5.55
N PHE A 943 11.17 -33.55 6.48
CA PHE A 943 11.25 -34.83 7.16
C PHE A 943 10.23 -35.83 6.64
#